data_03a84681953b6973745c890951369e6e
#
_entry.id   03a84681953b6973745c890951369e6e
#
_cell.length_a   1.000
_cell.length_b   1.000
_cell.length_c   1.000
_cell.angle_alpha   90.00
_cell.angle_beta   90.00
_cell.angle_gamma   90.00
#
_symmetry.space_group_name_H-M   'P 1'
#
loop_
_entity.id
_entity.type
_entity.pdbx_description
1 polymer ?
#
loop_
_entity_poly.entity_id
_entity_poly.type
_entity_poly.pdbx_seq_one_letter_code
_entity_poly.pdbx_strand_id
1 'polypeptide(L)'
;MADTEELFDPQTPQVQYNEDNIRHMDDMEHIRTRPGMYIGKLGDGSAADDGIYVLLKEIIDNSVDEFRMNTGKRIEIDLADTGRVIVRDYGRGIPQGKLVEAVSMLNTGGKFDSKAFKKSVGLNGVGLKAVNALSHYFQVSSWRDGQVRTLKFERGKLQSDETLPSAEEHGTQVIFEPDNDLFVGYQFRPAIIETMLRNYSYLNTGLTIMYNGQRFVSRNGLEDLLMERMSAQSLYPIIHLQGTDIEIAFTHTNQYGEEYYSFVNGQYTSQGGTHQSAFKEHIARTIKEFYGKNFELGDVRNGIVAAIALNVEEPVFESQTKIKLGSTTMSPNGGVSLNKFVGDFIKKEVDDLLHKDPEVADVILKKILESEKERKEIAGITKQARERAKKANLHNRKLADCRIHLNDARGDRQEESCIFITEGDSASGSITKSRDVNTQAVFSLRGKPLNCYGLTKKVVYENEEFNLLQAALNIEEGLDDLRYNKIIVATDADVDGMHIRLLMITFFLQFFPELIRKGHVYILQTPLFRVRNKRKKKKGPAAHVDGVVTEKGEFETIYCYTDDERKQAIEKLSPNPEITRFKGLGEISPDEFKNFIGPDMRLEMVTLKKTDAVDDLLSFYMGKNTMERQNFIIDNLVVEEDRVEEDEGEKF
;
A
#
# COMPACT_ATOMS: atom_id res chain seq x y z
N MET A 1 -8.74 -54.97 8.08
CA MET A 1 -8.14 -55.06 6.75
C MET A 1 -9.28 -54.83 5.78
N ALA A 2 -9.35 -53.68 5.23
CA ALA A 2 -10.19 -53.34 4.09
C ALA A 2 -9.34 -52.41 3.24
N ASP A 3 -8.98 -52.88 2.07
CA ASP A 3 -8.15 -52.25 1.08
C ASP A 3 -8.86 -51.02 0.53
N THR A 4 -8.23 -49.86 0.64
CA THR A 4 -8.55 -48.66 -0.14
C THR A 4 -7.73 -48.68 -1.42
N GLU A 5 -8.29 -49.29 -2.48
CA GLU A 5 -7.80 -49.08 -3.83
C GLU A 5 -8.09 -47.60 -4.22
N GLU A 6 -7.05 -46.81 -4.38
CA GLU A 6 -7.10 -45.52 -5.05
C GLU A 6 -7.50 -45.73 -6.51
N LEU A 7 -8.64 -45.17 -6.89
CA LEU A 7 -9.10 -45.04 -8.27
C LEU A 7 -8.17 -44.12 -9.07
N PHE A 8 -7.15 -44.70 -9.68
CA PHE A 8 -6.41 -44.07 -10.76
C PHE A 8 -7.28 -44.08 -12.02
N ASP A 9 -7.70 -42.93 -12.50
CA ASP A 9 -8.37 -42.76 -13.78
C ASP A 9 -7.35 -42.97 -14.93
N PRO A 10 -7.45 -44.00 -15.77
CA PRO A 10 -6.45 -44.31 -16.80
C PRO A 10 -6.54 -43.41 -18.04
N GLN A 11 -7.32 -42.33 -18.05
CA GLN A 11 -7.49 -41.45 -19.21
C GLN A 11 -6.80 -40.08 -19.11
N THR A 12 -6.06 -39.79 -18.05
CA THR A 12 -5.20 -38.62 -18.04
C THR A 12 -3.94 -38.90 -18.88
N PRO A 13 -3.66 -38.16 -19.97
CA PRO A 13 -2.45 -38.39 -20.75
C PRO A 13 -1.26 -38.17 -19.84
N GLN A 14 -0.53 -39.24 -19.52
CA GLN A 14 0.77 -39.12 -18.82
C GLN A 14 1.69 -38.26 -19.70
N VAL A 15 1.96 -37.04 -19.28
CA VAL A 15 2.98 -36.21 -19.89
C VAL A 15 4.31 -36.95 -19.70
N GLN A 16 4.80 -37.62 -20.73
CA GLN A 16 6.10 -38.26 -20.69
C GLN A 16 7.16 -37.19 -20.55
N TYR A 17 7.79 -37.12 -19.38
CA TYR A 17 8.96 -36.27 -19.17
C TYR A 17 10.18 -37.01 -19.68
N ASN A 18 10.70 -36.58 -20.84
CA ASN A 18 11.84 -37.16 -21.51
C ASN A 18 12.85 -36.07 -21.93
N GLU A 19 13.94 -36.46 -22.59
CA GLU A 19 15.00 -35.56 -23.02
C GLU A 19 14.53 -34.42 -23.93
N ASP A 20 13.46 -34.65 -24.70
CA ASP A 20 12.86 -33.65 -25.60
C ASP A 20 12.14 -32.51 -24.84
N ASN A 21 11.82 -32.72 -23.57
CA ASN A 21 11.22 -31.71 -22.70
C ASN A 21 12.28 -30.75 -22.10
N ILE A 22 13.57 -31.05 -22.25
CA ILE A 22 14.68 -30.21 -21.78
C ILE A 22 15.20 -29.38 -22.95
N ARG A 23 14.87 -28.09 -22.95
CA ARG A 23 15.34 -27.16 -23.98
C ARG A 23 16.08 -25.97 -23.37
N HIS A 24 17.07 -25.48 -24.10
CA HIS A 24 17.72 -24.20 -23.80
C HIS A 24 16.86 -23.08 -24.41
N MET A 25 16.63 -22.01 -23.64
CA MET A 25 15.98 -20.78 -24.11
C MET A 25 17.03 -19.70 -24.28
N ASP A 26 16.87 -18.84 -25.29
CA ASP A 26 17.68 -17.63 -25.37
C ASP A 26 17.26 -16.62 -24.27
N ASP A 27 18.12 -15.64 -24.01
CA ASP A 27 17.94 -14.66 -22.92
C ASP A 27 16.60 -13.93 -23.03
N MET A 28 16.19 -13.52 -24.24
CA MET A 28 14.96 -12.76 -24.45
C MET A 28 13.71 -13.65 -24.31
N GLU A 29 13.78 -14.87 -24.84
CA GLU A 29 12.70 -15.87 -24.67
C GLU A 29 12.52 -16.23 -23.20
N HIS A 30 13.61 -16.42 -22.45
CA HIS A 30 13.55 -16.72 -21.01
C HIS A 30 12.88 -15.60 -20.23
N ILE A 31 13.26 -14.32 -20.47
CA ILE A 31 12.66 -13.17 -19.80
C ILE A 31 11.15 -13.11 -20.08
N ARG A 32 10.73 -13.31 -21.33
CA ARG A 32 9.32 -13.31 -21.72
C ARG A 32 8.52 -14.47 -21.11
N THR A 33 9.15 -15.63 -20.96
CA THR A 33 8.50 -16.83 -20.39
C THR A 33 8.41 -16.75 -18.86
N ARG A 34 9.33 -16.07 -18.21
CA ARG A 34 9.42 -15.95 -16.75
C ARG A 34 9.59 -14.49 -16.27
N PRO A 35 8.68 -13.57 -16.67
CA PRO A 35 8.83 -12.14 -16.38
C PRO A 35 8.90 -11.85 -14.87
N GLY A 36 8.21 -12.65 -14.05
CA GLY A 36 8.20 -12.49 -12.60
C GLY A 36 9.58 -12.59 -11.93
N MET A 37 10.54 -13.28 -12.54
CA MET A 37 11.92 -13.35 -12.04
C MET A 37 12.68 -12.02 -12.21
N TYR A 38 12.26 -11.17 -13.14
CA TYR A 38 12.97 -9.94 -13.54
C TYR A 38 12.28 -8.67 -13.05
N ILE A 39 10.94 -8.65 -13.06
CA ILE A 39 10.15 -7.45 -12.74
C ILE A 39 9.12 -7.66 -11.63
N GLY A 40 9.07 -8.85 -11.02
CA GLY A 40 8.03 -9.19 -10.05
C GLY A 40 6.68 -9.45 -10.72
N LYS A 41 5.59 -9.00 -10.12
CA LYS A 41 4.24 -9.19 -10.69
C LYS A 41 4.06 -8.33 -11.96
N LEU A 42 3.32 -8.84 -12.93
CA LEU A 42 2.96 -8.07 -14.12
C LEU A 42 2.05 -6.89 -13.76
N GLY A 43 0.88 -7.17 -13.19
CA GLY A 43 -0.11 -6.17 -12.78
C GLY A 43 -0.77 -5.43 -13.94
N ASP A 44 -1.75 -4.60 -13.61
CA ASP A 44 -2.52 -3.77 -14.56
C ASP A 44 -2.18 -2.27 -14.48
N GLY A 45 -1.20 -1.89 -13.65
CA GLY A 45 -0.81 -0.52 -13.37
C GLY A 45 -1.59 0.13 -12.21
N SER A 46 -2.41 -0.63 -11.49
CA SER A 46 -3.16 -0.11 -10.34
C SER A 46 -2.29 0.07 -9.09
N ALA A 47 -1.19 -0.65 -8.99
CA ALA A 47 -0.28 -0.62 -7.85
C ALA A 47 1.13 -0.15 -8.27
N ALA A 48 1.83 0.53 -7.36
CA ALA A 48 3.14 1.13 -7.64
C ALA A 48 4.29 0.09 -7.84
N ASP A 49 4.06 -1.16 -7.48
CA ASP A 49 4.97 -2.29 -7.67
C ASP A 49 4.61 -3.16 -8.89
N ASP A 50 3.65 -2.73 -9.73
CA ASP A 50 3.32 -3.42 -10.97
C ASP A 50 4.46 -3.30 -12.00
N GLY A 51 4.63 -4.36 -12.78
CA GLY A 51 5.76 -4.53 -13.69
C GLY A 51 6.00 -3.38 -14.66
N ILE A 52 4.94 -2.71 -15.14
CA ILE A 52 5.09 -1.55 -16.04
C ILE A 52 5.87 -0.41 -15.40
N TYR A 53 5.70 -0.18 -14.08
CA TYR A 53 6.49 0.83 -13.36
C TYR A 53 7.92 0.35 -13.09
N VAL A 54 8.13 -0.95 -12.94
CA VAL A 54 9.47 -1.52 -12.83
C VAL A 54 10.24 -1.31 -14.14
N LEU A 55 9.60 -1.50 -15.30
CA LEU A 55 10.22 -1.22 -16.61
C LEU A 55 10.65 0.25 -16.73
N LEU A 56 9.75 1.19 -16.38
CA LEU A 56 10.06 2.62 -16.39
C LEU A 56 11.21 2.94 -15.43
N LYS A 57 11.19 2.38 -14.23
CA LYS A 57 12.17 2.59 -13.18
C LYS A 57 13.58 2.14 -13.61
N GLU A 58 13.70 1.00 -14.27
CA GLU A 58 15.00 0.49 -14.76
C GLU A 58 15.67 1.45 -15.75
N ILE A 59 14.88 2.17 -16.56
CA ILE A 59 15.43 3.19 -17.48
C ILE A 59 15.84 4.44 -16.72
N ILE A 60 14.98 4.91 -15.79
CA ILE A 60 15.28 6.10 -14.97
C ILE A 60 16.53 5.85 -14.11
N ASP A 61 16.65 4.66 -13.52
CA ASP A 61 17.82 4.28 -12.71
C ASP A 61 19.13 4.40 -13.51
N ASN A 62 19.13 4.01 -14.80
CA ASN A 62 20.30 4.15 -15.66
C ASN A 62 20.64 5.62 -15.92
N SER A 63 19.62 6.46 -16.13
CA SER A 63 19.78 7.91 -16.34
C SER A 63 20.27 8.62 -15.07
N VAL A 64 19.77 8.20 -13.90
CA VAL A 64 20.22 8.72 -12.59
C VAL A 64 21.65 8.32 -12.28
N ASP A 65 22.08 7.11 -12.68
CA ASP A 65 23.48 6.71 -12.53
C ASP A 65 24.44 7.61 -13.32
N GLU A 66 24.06 8.10 -14.50
CA GLU A 66 24.85 9.10 -15.23
C GLU A 66 24.93 10.43 -14.47
N PHE A 67 23.82 10.90 -13.88
CA PHE A 67 23.86 12.08 -13.02
C PHE A 67 24.81 11.91 -11.82
N ARG A 68 24.78 10.77 -11.15
CA ARG A 68 25.67 10.45 -10.01
C ARG A 68 27.15 10.37 -10.42
N MET A 69 27.39 10.11 -11.69
CA MET A 69 28.74 10.19 -12.30
C MET A 69 29.11 11.62 -12.71
N ASN A 70 28.36 12.62 -12.26
CA ASN A 70 28.52 14.03 -12.62
C ASN A 70 28.37 14.34 -14.12
N THR A 71 27.63 13.50 -14.85
CA THR A 71 27.33 13.67 -16.26
C THR A 71 25.82 13.76 -16.46
N GLY A 72 25.38 14.84 -17.16
CA GLY A 72 23.96 15.11 -17.35
C GLY A 72 23.26 15.59 -16.07
N LYS A 73 22.46 16.62 -16.18
CA LYS A 73 21.69 17.21 -15.05
C LYS A 73 20.19 17.21 -15.30
N ARG A 74 19.78 16.63 -16.42
CA ARG A 74 18.39 16.64 -16.87
C ARG A 74 18.01 15.26 -17.40
N ILE A 75 16.80 14.82 -17.03
CA ILE A 75 16.12 13.66 -17.58
C ILE A 75 14.75 14.14 -18.09
N GLU A 76 14.39 13.77 -19.29
CA GLU A 76 13.10 14.07 -19.90
C GLU A 76 12.31 12.79 -20.09
N ILE A 77 11.06 12.80 -19.66
CA ILE A 77 10.16 11.65 -19.69
C ILE A 77 8.84 12.11 -20.30
N ASP A 78 8.47 11.48 -21.41
CA ASP A 78 7.18 11.71 -22.03
C ASP A 78 6.40 10.38 -22.05
N LEU A 79 5.16 10.45 -21.60
CA LEU A 79 4.20 9.34 -21.61
C LEU A 79 3.02 9.74 -22.49
N ALA A 80 2.83 9.02 -23.57
CA ALA A 80 1.67 9.19 -24.45
C ALA A 80 0.46 8.37 -23.97
N ASP A 81 -0.75 8.79 -24.35
CA ASP A 81 -1.99 8.08 -24.04
C ASP A 81 -2.02 6.64 -24.58
N THR A 82 -1.21 6.33 -25.59
CA THR A 82 -1.01 4.99 -26.14
C THR A 82 -0.24 4.03 -25.23
N GLY A 83 0.31 4.52 -24.11
CA GLY A 83 1.22 3.76 -23.26
C GLY A 83 2.69 3.78 -23.71
N ARG A 84 3.01 4.55 -24.77
CA ARG A 84 4.40 4.76 -25.22
C ARG A 84 5.12 5.67 -24.25
N VAL A 85 6.28 5.20 -23.75
CA VAL A 85 7.16 5.94 -22.85
C VAL A 85 8.42 6.31 -23.58
N ILE A 86 8.86 7.56 -23.43
CA ILE A 86 10.12 8.08 -23.95
C ILE A 86 10.91 8.61 -22.75
N VAL A 87 12.14 8.15 -22.56
CA VAL A 87 13.06 8.66 -21.54
C VAL A 87 14.36 9.08 -22.21
N ARG A 88 14.76 10.34 -22.03
CA ARG A 88 15.99 10.93 -22.56
C ARG A 88 16.86 11.45 -21.44
N ASP A 89 18.10 10.97 -21.35
CA ASP A 89 19.13 11.57 -20.52
C ASP A 89 20.18 12.32 -21.38
N TYR A 90 20.97 13.13 -20.70
CA TYR A 90 22.07 13.91 -21.30
C TYR A 90 23.42 13.51 -20.67
N GLY A 91 23.56 12.20 -20.39
CA GLY A 91 24.77 11.60 -19.90
C GLY A 91 25.83 11.33 -20.99
N ARG A 92 26.71 10.38 -20.75
CA ARG A 92 27.81 10.06 -21.68
C ARG A 92 27.35 9.28 -22.93
N GLY A 93 26.15 8.73 -22.90
CA GLY A 93 25.66 7.78 -23.89
C GLY A 93 26.28 6.38 -23.73
N ILE A 94 25.55 5.36 -24.11
CA ILE A 94 26.02 3.97 -24.12
C ILE A 94 27.08 3.81 -25.22
N PRO A 95 28.22 3.15 -24.96
CA PRO A 95 29.24 2.90 -25.99
C PRO A 95 28.64 2.21 -27.22
N GLN A 96 28.69 2.88 -28.39
CA GLN A 96 27.96 2.47 -29.59
C GLN A 96 28.37 1.07 -30.09
N GLY A 97 29.66 0.69 -29.97
CA GLY A 97 30.16 -0.63 -30.36
C GLY A 97 29.59 -1.79 -29.53
N LYS A 98 28.97 -1.50 -28.37
CA LYS A 98 28.40 -2.49 -27.44
C LYS A 98 26.91 -2.29 -27.18
N LEU A 99 26.25 -1.44 -28.00
CA LEU A 99 24.86 -1.05 -27.77
C LEU A 99 23.91 -2.26 -27.89
N VAL A 100 24.11 -3.13 -28.87
CA VAL A 100 23.27 -4.34 -29.06
C VAL A 100 23.39 -5.26 -27.84
N GLU A 101 24.62 -5.62 -27.44
CA GLU A 101 24.85 -6.51 -26.31
C GLU A 101 24.33 -5.90 -25.00
N ALA A 102 24.47 -4.58 -24.84
CA ALA A 102 24.01 -3.86 -23.65
C ALA A 102 22.50 -3.95 -23.45
N VAL A 103 21.70 -4.08 -24.50
CA VAL A 103 20.23 -4.10 -24.44
C VAL A 103 19.59 -5.46 -24.73
N SER A 104 20.38 -6.48 -25.16
CA SER A 104 19.83 -7.78 -25.57
C SER A 104 20.50 -9.01 -24.95
N MET A 105 21.68 -8.88 -24.32
CA MET A 105 22.39 -10.02 -23.72
C MET A 105 22.43 -9.90 -22.20
N LEU A 106 21.96 -10.92 -21.48
CA LEU A 106 22.08 -11.00 -20.02
C LEU A 106 23.57 -10.99 -19.61
N ASN A 107 23.81 -10.61 -18.38
CA ASN A 107 25.17 -10.53 -17.81
C ASN A 107 26.13 -9.61 -18.59
N THR A 108 25.60 -8.66 -19.36
CA THR A 108 26.38 -7.66 -20.09
C THR A 108 26.10 -6.28 -19.49
N GLY A 109 27.11 -5.58 -19.05
CA GLY A 109 26.98 -4.23 -18.49
C GLY A 109 28.32 -3.63 -18.10
N GLY A 110 28.43 -2.31 -18.15
CA GLY A 110 29.64 -1.57 -17.73
C GLY A 110 29.79 -1.41 -16.22
N LYS A 111 28.86 -1.98 -15.44
CA LYS A 111 28.82 -1.78 -13.98
C LYS A 111 29.52 -2.89 -13.18
N PHE A 112 29.90 -4.01 -13.80
CA PHE A 112 30.48 -5.16 -13.10
C PHE A 112 31.88 -4.90 -12.52
N ASP A 113 32.75 -4.18 -13.24
CA ASP A 113 34.15 -3.98 -12.86
C ASP A 113 34.52 -2.54 -12.44
N SER A 114 33.57 -1.63 -12.44
CA SER A 114 33.81 -0.22 -12.19
C SER A 114 33.68 0.13 -10.72
N LYS A 115 34.73 0.61 -10.08
CA LYS A 115 34.70 1.17 -8.72
C LYS A 115 33.67 2.29 -8.59
N ALA A 116 33.34 2.99 -9.68
CA ALA A 116 32.42 4.12 -9.71
C ALA A 116 30.95 3.70 -9.57
N PHE A 117 30.57 2.48 -9.96
CA PHE A 117 29.20 1.99 -9.93
C PHE A 117 28.88 1.04 -8.77
N LYS A 118 29.81 0.81 -7.84
CA LYS A 118 29.63 -0.12 -6.71
C LYS A 118 28.39 0.18 -5.84
N LYS A 119 27.89 1.40 -5.86
CA LYS A 119 26.73 1.88 -5.12
C LYS A 119 25.49 2.12 -6.01
N SER A 120 25.52 1.62 -7.25
CA SER A 120 24.35 1.58 -8.14
C SER A 120 23.40 0.46 -7.74
N VAL A 121 22.15 0.57 -8.09
CA VAL A 121 21.12 -0.47 -7.87
C VAL A 121 21.09 -1.48 -9.02
N GLY A 122 21.41 -1.05 -10.22
CA GLY A 122 21.36 -1.84 -11.44
C GLY A 122 22.58 -2.75 -11.66
N LEU A 123 23.07 -3.43 -10.62
CA LEU A 123 24.30 -4.23 -10.68
C LEU A 123 24.17 -5.51 -11.49
N ASN A 124 22.97 -6.09 -11.59
CA ASN A 124 22.76 -7.40 -12.23
C ASN A 124 22.78 -7.34 -13.77
N GLY A 125 22.82 -6.16 -14.37
CA GLY A 125 22.87 -6.00 -15.82
C GLY A 125 21.66 -6.57 -16.58
N VAL A 126 20.49 -6.66 -15.93
CA VAL A 126 19.28 -7.28 -16.48
C VAL A 126 18.17 -6.29 -16.84
N GLY A 127 18.13 -5.11 -16.21
CA GLY A 127 16.98 -4.21 -16.27
C GLY A 127 16.62 -3.79 -17.69
N LEU A 128 17.55 -3.20 -18.44
CA LEU A 128 17.29 -2.74 -19.81
C LEU A 128 16.91 -3.88 -20.77
N LYS A 129 17.43 -5.10 -20.52
CA LYS A 129 17.07 -6.31 -21.26
C LYS A 129 15.62 -6.74 -20.96
N ALA A 130 15.22 -6.62 -19.70
CA ALA A 130 13.84 -6.88 -19.33
C ALA A 130 12.88 -5.90 -20.02
N VAL A 131 13.23 -4.60 -20.06
CA VAL A 131 12.42 -3.61 -20.79
C VAL A 131 12.30 -3.98 -22.26
N ASN A 132 13.43 -4.33 -22.94
CA ASN A 132 13.44 -4.75 -24.33
C ASN A 132 12.59 -6.01 -24.56
N ALA A 133 12.83 -7.06 -23.80
CA ALA A 133 12.12 -8.33 -23.96
C ALA A 133 10.61 -8.25 -23.70
N LEU A 134 10.20 -7.44 -22.71
CA LEU A 134 8.80 -7.33 -22.28
C LEU A 134 8.01 -6.21 -22.97
N SER A 135 8.64 -5.54 -23.94
CA SER A 135 7.99 -4.52 -24.78
C SER A 135 7.64 -5.07 -26.15
N HIS A 136 6.47 -4.71 -26.63
CA HIS A 136 6.12 -4.93 -28.04
C HIS A 136 6.99 -4.06 -28.95
N TYR A 137 7.26 -2.82 -28.56
CA TYR A 137 8.18 -1.91 -29.23
C TYR A 137 9.24 -1.41 -28.27
N PHE A 138 10.51 -1.52 -28.66
CA PHE A 138 11.64 -0.98 -27.91
C PHE A 138 12.61 -0.32 -28.88
N GLN A 139 13.02 0.91 -28.59
CA GLN A 139 14.05 1.63 -29.32
C GLN A 139 15.04 2.23 -28.34
N VAL A 140 16.31 2.10 -28.66
CA VAL A 140 17.39 2.80 -27.95
C VAL A 140 18.24 3.60 -28.94
N SER A 141 18.47 4.86 -28.61
CA SER A 141 19.37 5.75 -29.36
C SER A 141 20.46 6.25 -28.44
N SER A 142 21.71 6.15 -28.87
CA SER A 142 22.87 6.65 -28.11
C SER A 142 23.63 7.69 -28.91
N TRP A 143 23.68 8.92 -28.40
CA TRP A 143 24.44 10.04 -28.96
C TRP A 143 25.81 10.08 -28.32
N ARG A 144 26.84 9.85 -29.12
CA ARG A 144 28.21 9.85 -28.65
C ARG A 144 29.18 10.12 -29.83
N ASP A 145 30.25 10.86 -29.55
CA ASP A 145 31.36 11.09 -30.49
C ASP A 145 30.93 11.62 -31.86
N GLY A 146 29.91 12.52 -31.89
CA GLY A 146 29.41 13.15 -33.11
C GLY A 146 28.49 12.26 -33.97
N GLN A 147 28.04 11.15 -33.41
CA GLN A 147 27.14 10.19 -34.07
C GLN A 147 25.99 9.80 -33.16
N VAL A 148 24.89 9.34 -33.77
CA VAL A 148 23.79 8.64 -33.09
C VAL A 148 23.65 7.24 -33.67
N ARG A 149 23.68 6.23 -32.82
CA ARG A 149 23.31 4.87 -33.17
C ARG A 149 21.95 4.54 -32.58
N THR A 150 21.02 4.12 -33.44
CA THR A 150 19.65 3.77 -33.08
C THR A 150 19.37 2.31 -33.40
N LEU A 151 18.92 1.59 -32.39
CA LEU A 151 18.46 0.21 -32.53
C LEU A 151 16.96 0.15 -32.27
N LYS A 152 16.23 -0.63 -33.08
CA LYS A 152 14.80 -0.92 -32.84
C LYS A 152 14.60 -2.40 -32.67
N PHE A 153 13.79 -2.76 -31.70
CA PHE A 153 13.44 -4.14 -31.38
C PHE A 153 11.92 -4.30 -31.31
N GLU A 154 11.48 -5.49 -31.62
CA GLU A 154 10.13 -5.96 -31.38
C GLU A 154 10.18 -7.22 -30.53
N ARG A 155 9.62 -7.18 -29.33
CA ARG A 155 9.59 -8.31 -28.38
C ARG A 155 10.99 -8.93 -28.18
N GLY A 156 12.00 -8.09 -28.01
CA GLY A 156 13.40 -8.51 -27.83
C GLY A 156 14.16 -8.85 -29.09
N LYS A 157 13.51 -8.85 -30.27
CA LYS A 157 14.15 -9.20 -31.56
C LYS A 157 14.56 -7.94 -32.30
N LEU A 158 15.85 -7.83 -32.66
CA LEU A 158 16.38 -6.69 -33.42
C LEU A 158 15.74 -6.58 -34.80
N GLN A 159 15.19 -5.40 -35.13
CA GLN A 159 14.54 -5.07 -36.41
C GLN A 159 15.39 -4.14 -37.25
N SER A 160 16.04 -3.14 -36.65
CA SER A 160 16.93 -2.22 -37.37
C SER A 160 18.09 -1.74 -36.51
N ASP A 161 19.19 -1.42 -37.19
CA ASP A 161 20.42 -0.89 -36.59
C ASP A 161 20.97 0.18 -37.54
N GLU A 162 20.89 1.44 -37.15
CA GLU A 162 21.27 2.58 -37.98
C GLU A 162 22.25 3.48 -37.20
N THR A 163 23.28 3.95 -37.90
CA THR A 163 24.22 4.93 -37.34
C THR A 163 24.28 6.13 -38.30
N LEU A 164 24.04 7.33 -37.72
CA LEU A 164 24.01 8.59 -38.45
C LEU A 164 24.90 9.63 -37.76
N PRO A 165 25.50 10.56 -38.51
CA PRO A 165 26.13 11.74 -37.92
C PRO A 165 25.09 12.56 -37.13
N SER A 166 25.46 13.08 -35.98
CA SER A 166 24.57 13.93 -35.16
C SER A 166 25.39 14.99 -34.41
N ALA A 167 24.84 16.20 -34.39
CA ALA A 167 25.37 17.31 -33.60
C ALA A 167 24.63 17.50 -32.27
N GLU A 168 23.71 16.60 -31.94
CA GLU A 168 22.97 16.65 -30.66
C GLU A 168 23.88 16.34 -29.47
N GLU A 169 23.42 16.81 -28.30
CA GLU A 169 24.11 16.54 -27.02
C GLU A 169 24.21 15.03 -26.76
N HIS A 170 25.33 14.62 -26.18
CA HIS A 170 25.54 13.25 -25.73
C HIS A 170 24.40 12.78 -24.82
N GLY A 171 24.19 11.47 -24.77
CA GLY A 171 23.20 10.85 -23.87
C GLY A 171 22.54 9.64 -24.48
N THR A 172 21.53 9.15 -23.80
CA THR A 172 20.74 8.00 -24.23
C THR A 172 19.26 8.33 -24.27
N GLN A 173 18.56 7.85 -25.26
CA GLN A 173 17.10 7.85 -25.30
C GLN A 173 16.60 6.42 -25.41
N VAL A 174 15.63 6.08 -24.59
CA VAL A 174 14.89 4.82 -24.67
C VAL A 174 13.42 5.13 -24.92
N ILE A 175 12.86 4.46 -25.91
CA ILE A 175 11.42 4.48 -26.20
C ILE A 175 10.92 3.05 -26.05
N PHE A 176 9.85 2.86 -25.28
CA PHE A 176 9.27 1.53 -25.15
C PHE A 176 7.75 1.57 -25.00
N GLU A 177 7.12 0.48 -25.43
CA GLU A 177 5.70 0.19 -25.21
C GLU A 177 5.60 -1.21 -24.62
N PRO A 178 5.10 -1.36 -23.39
CA PRO A 178 4.87 -2.68 -22.79
C PRO A 178 4.01 -3.56 -23.70
N ASP A 179 4.31 -4.86 -23.73
CA ASP A 179 3.59 -5.81 -24.60
C ASP A 179 2.22 -6.17 -24.00
N ASN A 180 1.14 -5.80 -24.70
CA ASN A 180 -0.24 -6.07 -24.28
C ASN A 180 -0.56 -7.58 -24.13
N ASP A 181 0.19 -8.47 -24.78
CA ASP A 181 0.03 -9.91 -24.61
C ASP A 181 0.49 -10.38 -23.22
N LEU A 182 1.37 -9.62 -22.58
CA LEU A 182 1.90 -9.88 -21.24
C LEU A 182 1.20 -9.02 -20.17
N PHE A 183 1.04 -7.72 -20.46
CA PHE A 183 0.44 -6.75 -19.55
C PHE A 183 -1.00 -6.47 -20.01
N VAL A 184 -1.90 -7.40 -19.71
CA VAL A 184 -3.29 -7.32 -20.19
C VAL A 184 -4.02 -6.15 -19.53
N GLY A 185 -4.51 -5.21 -20.35
CA GLY A 185 -5.31 -4.08 -19.88
C GLY A 185 -4.56 -3.07 -19.02
N TYR A 186 -3.23 -3.04 -19.09
CA TYR A 186 -2.43 -2.12 -18.29
C TYR A 186 -2.71 -0.66 -18.60
N GLN A 187 -2.59 0.17 -17.58
CA GLN A 187 -2.66 1.61 -17.71
C GLN A 187 -1.68 2.29 -16.74
N PHE A 188 -0.81 3.15 -17.28
CA PHE A 188 0.01 4.01 -16.44
C PHE A 188 -0.84 5.05 -15.72
N ARG A 189 -0.67 5.16 -14.42
CA ARG A 189 -1.33 6.20 -13.59
C ARG A 189 -0.36 7.34 -13.32
N PRO A 190 -0.66 8.58 -13.79
CA PRO A 190 0.23 9.73 -13.60
C PRO A 190 0.64 9.94 -12.13
N ALA A 191 -0.29 9.79 -11.20
CA ALA A 191 -0.01 9.99 -9.77
C ALA A 191 1.07 9.02 -9.20
N ILE A 192 1.14 7.78 -9.71
CA ILE A 192 2.18 6.82 -9.31
C ILE A 192 3.54 7.25 -9.88
N ILE A 193 3.56 7.64 -11.16
CA ILE A 193 4.78 8.13 -11.81
C ILE A 193 5.29 9.40 -11.13
N GLU A 194 4.43 10.39 -10.89
CA GLU A 194 4.81 11.63 -10.21
C GLU A 194 5.40 11.35 -8.83
N THR A 195 4.77 10.47 -8.05
CA THR A 195 5.30 10.07 -6.73
C THR A 195 6.70 9.44 -6.85
N MET A 196 6.91 8.60 -7.86
CA MET A 196 8.21 8.00 -8.13
C MET A 196 9.24 9.06 -8.52
N LEU A 197 8.91 9.99 -9.42
CA LEU A 197 9.81 11.06 -9.89
C LEU A 197 10.17 12.05 -8.77
N ARG A 198 9.22 12.36 -7.89
CA ARG A 198 9.50 13.16 -6.68
C ARG A 198 10.54 12.45 -5.80
N ASN A 199 10.40 11.15 -5.56
CA ASN A 199 11.42 10.41 -4.81
C ASN A 199 12.80 10.49 -5.45
N TYR A 200 12.90 10.34 -6.78
CA TYR A 200 14.18 10.52 -7.48
C TYR A 200 14.74 11.94 -7.32
N SER A 201 13.90 12.97 -7.36
CA SER A 201 14.36 14.35 -7.19
C SER A 201 14.88 14.62 -5.78
N TYR A 202 14.23 14.07 -4.73
CA TYR A 202 14.72 14.22 -3.34
C TYR A 202 16.06 13.52 -3.10
N LEU A 203 16.25 12.33 -3.70
CA LEU A 203 17.46 11.53 -3.51
C LEU A 203 18.63 11.97 -4.39
N ASN A 204 18.40 12.87 -5.33
CA ASN A 204 19.41 13.36 -6.27
C ASN A 204 19.28 14.89 -6.41
N THR A 205 19.68 15.60 -5.36
CA THR A 205 19.60 17.07 -5.31
C THR A 205 20.28 17.73 -6.50
N GLY A 206 19.58 18.65 -7.16
CA GLY A 206 20.05 19.34 -8.35
C GLY A 206 19.79 18.60 -9.68
N LEU A 207 19.33 17.35 -9.67
CA LEU A 207 18.79 16.67 -10.85
C LEU A 207 17.45 17.30 -11.22
N THR A 208 17.29 17.68 -12.47
CA THR A 208 16.02 18.14 -13.03
C THR A 208 15.37 17.00 -13.81
N ILE A 209 14.16 16.59 -13.44
CA ILE A 209 13.34 15.63 -14.19
C ILE A 209 12.18 16.39 -14.79
N MET A 210 12.01 16.27 -16.11
CA MET A 210 10.85 16.80 -16.84
C MET A 210 9.92 15.63 -17.17
N TYR A 211 8.64 15.72 -16.81
CA TYR A 211 7.64 14.70 -17.12
C TYR A 211 6.43 15.36 -17.75
N ASN A 212 6.16 15.06 -19.02
CA ASN A 212 5.10 15.68 -19.82
C ASN A 212 5.09 17.23 -19.68
N GLY A 213 6.27 17.87 -19.67
CA GLY A 213 6.44 19.30 -19.51
C GLY A 213 6.43 19.81 -18.06
N GLN A 214 6.06 18.99 -17.08
CA GLN A 214 6.13 19.35 -15.65
C GLN A 214 7.54 19.10 -15.11
N ARG A 215 8.04 20.06 -14.30
CA ARG A 215 9.39 20.01 -13.75
C ARG A 215 9.40 19.49 -12.30
N PHE A 216 10.24 18.49 -12.04
CA PHE A 216 10.55 17.94 -10.72
C PHE A 216 12.00 18.22 -10.37
N VAL A 217 12.26 18.88 -9.25
CA VAL A 217 13.59 19.19 -8.75
C VAL A 217 13.53 19.42 -7.24
N SER A 218 14.50 18.92 -6.51
CA SER A 218 14.69 19.20 -5.09
C SER A 218 16.03 19.91 -4.87
N ARG A 219 16.06 20.81 -3.89
CA ARG A 219 17.28 21.52 -3.47
C ARG A 219 17.78 21.04 -2.12
N ASN A 220 16.87 20.62 -1.25
CA ASN A 220 17.17 20.25 0.13
C ASN A 220 16.97 18.75 0.42
N GLY A 221 16.83 17.91 -0.62
CA GLY A 221 16.81 16.46 -0.48
C GLY A 221 15.71 15.91 0.42
N LEU A 222 16.09 15.17 1.46
CA LEU A 222 15.13 14.56 2.39
C LEU A 222 14.34 15.58 3.23
N GLU A 223 14.85 16.79 3.41
CA GLU A 223 14.10 17.87 4.06
C GLU A 223 12.86 18.24 3.22
N ASP A 224 13.04 18.46 1.90
CA ASP A 224 11.94 18.75 0.98
C ASP A 224 10.92 17.58 0.96
N LEU A 225 11.41 16.34 1.03
CA LEU A 225 10.56 15.15 1.12
C LEU A 225 9.65 15.19 2.36
N LEU A 226 10.21 15.50 3.53
CA LEU A 226 9.41 15.57 4.74
C LEU A 226 8.44 16.75 4.71
N MET A 227 8.87 17.93 4.24
CA MET A 227 7.99 19.09 4.09
C MET A 227 6.75 18.80 3.23
N GLU A 228 6.92 18.02 2.14
CA GLU A 228 5.79 17.70 1.26
C GLU A 228 4.90 16.57 1.81
N ARG A 229 5.48 15.63 2.57
CA ARG A 229 4.75 14.43 3.00
C ARG A 229 4.11 14.52 4.37
N MET A 230 4.60 15.42 5.21
CA MET A 230 4.03 15.62 6.53
C MET A 230 2.63 16.21 6.42
N SER A 231 1.66 15.58 7.09
CA SER A 231 0.31 16.11 7.24
C SER A 231 0.15 16.96 8.49
N ALA A 232 1.05 16.82 9.46
CA ALA A 232 1.00 17.54 10.73
C ALA A 232 2.10 18.58 10.83
N GLN A 233 1.85 19.64 11.60
CA GLN A 233 2.83 20.67 11.87
C GLN A 233 4.01 20.12 12.69
N SER A 234 5.23 20.41 12.26
CA SER A 234 6.45 20.09 12.98
C SER A 234 6.55 20.91 14.28
N LEU A 235 7.04 20.30 15.35
CA LEU A 235 7.26 20.97 16.64
C LEU A 235 8.50 21.86 16.64
N TYR A 236 9.45 21.58 15.76
CA TYR A 236 10.68 22.31 15.53
C TYR A 236 11.10 22.17 14.06
N PRO A 237 11.99 23.02 13.52
CA PRO A 237 12.47 22.90 12.15
C PRO A 237 12.99 21.49 11.87
N ILE A 238 12.77 21.00 10.65
CA ILE A 238 13.27 19.68 10.24
C ILE A 238 14.80 19.67 10.39
N ILE A 239 15.31 18.74 11.18
CA ILE A 239 16.73 18.50 11.31
C ILE A 239 17.19 17.72 10.08
N HIS A 240 18.13 18.29 9.32
CA HIS A 240 18.67 17.68 8.11
C HIS A 240 20.18 17.47 8.26
N LEU A 241 20.62 16.21 8.23
CA LEU A 241 21.99 15.78 8.45
C LEU A 241 22.51 15.05 7.22
N GLN A 242 23.66 15.46 6.71
CA GLN A 242 24.28 14.88 5.53
C GLN A 242 25.69 14.40 5.86
N GLY A 243 26.02 13.18 5.45
CA GLY A 243 27.34 12.58 5.56
C GLY A 243 27.70 11.80 4.31
N THR A 244 28.90 11.22 4.32
CA THR A 244 29.31 10.34 3.24
C THR A 244 28.45 9.07 3.31
N ASP A 245 27.68 8.79 2.23
CA ASP A 245 26.82 7.62 2.09
C ASP A 245 25.60 7.56 3.02
N ILE A 246 25.29 8.63 3.73
CA ILE A 246 24.13 8.72 4.61
C ILE A 246 23.53 10.12 4.57
N GLU A 247 22.22 10.19 4.47
CA GLU A 247 21.44 11.41 4.63
C GLU A 247 20.24 11.08 5.53
N ILE A 248 19.96 11.95 6.50
CA ILE A 248 18.87 11.80 7.46
C ILE A 248 18.15 13.13 7.59
N ALA A 249 16.82 13.10 7.58
CA ALA A 249 15.99 14.22 7.96
C ALA A 249 14.94 13.74 8.96
N PHE A 250 14.68 14.54 10.02
CA PHE A 250 13.66 14.17 11.00
C PHE A 250 13.12 15.40 11.75
N THR A 251 11.92 15.25 12.27
CA THR A 251 11.29 16.16 13.23
C THR A 251 10.30 15.38 14.10
N HIS A 252 9.69 16.05 15.09
CA HIS A 252 8.55 15.51 15.82
C HIS A 252 7.29 16.32 15.51
N THR A 253 6.16 15.65 15.63
CA THR A 253 4.82 16.23 15.50
C THR A 253 4.00 15.91 16.75
N ASN A 254 2.81 16.51 16.87
CA ASN A 254 1.87 16.16 17.94
C ASN A 254 1.07 14.89 17.63
N GLN A 255 1.21 14.30 16.46
CA GLN A 255 0.55 13.04 16.13
C GLN A 255 1.15 11.90 16.95
N TYR A 256 0.32 10.91 17.23
CA TYR A 256 0.76 9.68 17.88
C TYR A 256 1.32 8.69 16.87
N GLY A 257 2.41 8.02 17.21
CA GLY A 257 3.04 7.01 16.38
C GLY A 257 4.37 7.45 15.79
N GLU A 258 4.85 6.70 14.84
CA GLU A 258 6.15 6.88 14.18
C GLU A 258 5.95 6.81 12.67
N GLU A 259 6.53 7.74 11.91
CA GLU A 259 6.46 7.73 10.45
C GLU A 259 7.87 7.73 9.85
N TYR A 260 8.15 6.79 8.94
CA TYR A 260 9.48 6.61 8.37
C TYR A 260 9.46 6.44 6.87
N TYR A 261 10.36 7.14 6.21
CA TYR A 261 10.67 7.00 4.79
C TYR A 261 12.11 6.53 4.65
N SER A 262 12.34 5.38 4.04
CA SER A 262 13.67 4.82 3.96
C SER A 262 14.08 4.49 2.53
N PHE A 263 15.35 4.73 2.20
CA PHE A 263 15.89 4.59 0.86
C PHE A 263 17.28 3.98 0.90
N VAL A 264 17.59 3.15 -0.10
CA VAL A 264 18.91 2.55 -0.31
C VAL A 264 19.30 2.70 -1.78
N ASN A 265 20.44 3.33 -2.06
CA ASN A 265 20.95 3.57 -3.40
C ASN A 265 19.92 4.24 -4.35
N GLY A 266 19.02 5.05 -3.81
CA GLY A 266 17.95 5.69 -4.58
C GLY A 266 16.66 4.89 -4.69
N GLN A 267 16.58 3.70 -4.10
CA GLN A 267 15.38 2.87 -4.09
C GLN A 267 14.56 3.11 -2.82
N TYR A 268 13.26 3.35 -2.98
CA TYR A 268 12.35 3.44 -1.85
C TYR A 268 12.09 2.06 -1.25
N THR A 269 12.49 1.88 0.00
CA THR A 269 12.27 0.65 0.75
C THR A 269 11.00 0.78 1.59
N SER A 270 9.85 0.54 0.97
CA SER A 270 8.53 0.76 1.59
C SER A 270 8.30 -0.11 2.83
N GLN A 271 8.96 -1.26 2.92
CA GLN A 271 8.95 -2.16 4.08
C GLN A 271 10.18 -1.96 5.00
N GLY A 272 10.96 -0.90 4.78
CA GLY A 272 12.13 -0.61 5.60
C GLY A 272 13.29 -1.56 5.38
N GLY A 273 13.81 -2.11 6.47
CA GLY A 273 14.93 -3.03 6.50
C GLY A 273 15.95 -2.67 7.59
N THR A 274 17.13 -3.25 7.51
CA THR A 274 18.19 -3.13 8.51
C THR A 274 18.60 -1.68 8.80
N HIS A 275 18.64 -0.81 7.79
CA HIS A 275 18.99 0.61 7.93
C HIS A 275 17.93 1.42 8.69
N GLN A 276 16.65 1.19 8.42
CA GLN A 276 15.56 1.84 9.15
C GLN A 276 15.52 1.37 10.60
N SER A 277 15.75 0.08 10.84
CA SER A 277 15.83 -0.47 12.19
C SER A 277 17.00 0.12 12.97
N ALA A 278 18.16 0.26 12.34
CA ALA A 278 19.32 0.93 12.93
C ALA A 278 19.03 2.40 13.27
N PHE A 279 18.37 3.13 12.34
CA PHE A 279 17.97 4.51 12.59
C PHE A 279 17.04 4.61 13.82
N LYS A 280 15.96 3.81 13.86
CA LYS A 280 15.01 3.79 14.98
C LYS A 280 15.66 3.54 16.33
N GLU A 281 16.61 2.63 16.37
CA GLU A 281 17.34 2.29 17.59
C GLU A 281 18.26 3.44 18.03
N HIS A 282 19.10 3.90 17.11
CA HIS A 282 20.17 4.83 17.47
C HIS A 282 19.69 6.26 17.71
N ILE A 283 18.67 6.74 16.96
CA ILE A 283 18.09 8.08 17.21
C ILE A 283 17.51 8.16 18.63
N ALA A 284 16.75 7.15 19.03
CA ALA A 284 16.14 7.13 20.35
C ALA A 284 17.18 6.96 21.46
N ARG A 285 18.20 6.13 21.23
CA ARG A 285 19.28 5.91 22.20
C ARG A 285 20.13 7.18 22.38
N THR A 286 20.52 7.85 21.31
CA THR A 286 21.33 9.08 21.35
C THR A 286 20.60 10.20 22.09
N ILE A 287 19.33 10.44 21.77
CA ILE A 287 18.51 11.46 22.46
C ILE A 287 18.35 11.12 23.94
N LYS A 288 18.12 9.84 24.30
CA LYS A 288 18.04 9.38 25.69
C LYS A 288 19.36 9.60 26.43
N GLU A 289 20.50 9.26 25.82
CA GLU A 289 21.83 9.43 26.40
C GLU A 289 22.16 10.91 26.64
N PHE A 290 21.80 11.79 25.70
CA PHE A 290 22.00 13.24 25.81
C PHE A 290 21.34 13.83 27.08
N TYR A 291 20.09 13.42 27.37
CA TYR A 291 19.42 13.92 28.58
C TYR A 291 19.83 13.19 29.86
N GLY A 292 20.56 12.10 29.79
CA GLY A 292 20.97 11.30 30.96
C GLY A 292 19.80 10.76 31.78
N LYS A 293 18.59 10.66 31.22
CA LYS A 293 17.36 10.19 31.86
C LYS A 293 16.95 8.83 31.32
N ASN A 294 16.31 8.01 32.19
CA ASN A 294 15.88 6.68 31.77
C ASN A 294 14.52 6.69 31.09
N PHE A 295 14.43 7.38 29.95
CA PHE A 295 13.24 7.34 29.10
C PHE A 295 13.09 5.97 28.41
N GLU A 296 11.87 5.55 28.12
CA GLU A 296 11.63 4.46 27.20
C GLU A 296 11.87 4.91 25.76
N LEU A 297 12.47 4.06 24.94
CA LEU A 297 12.81 4.42 23.56
C LEU A 297 11.57 4.73 22.72
N GLY A 298 10.42 4.12 23.05
CA GLY A 298 9.13 4.43 22.41
C GLY A 298 8.65 5.86 22.70
N ASP A 299 8.86 6.37 23.92
CA ASP A 299 8.47 7.74 24.25
C ASP A 299 9.30 8.78 23.46
N VAL A 300 10.58 8.45 23.20
CA VAL A 300 11.45 9.30 22.38
C VAL A 300 11.01 9.31 20.92
N ARG A 301 10.55 8.18 20.39
CA ARG A 301 10.12 8.08 18.99
C ARG A 301 8.68 8.49 18.75
N ASN A 302 7.86 8.65 19.79
CA ASN A 302 6.46 9.00 19.61
C ASN A 302 6.29 10.38 18.96
N GLY A 303 5.63 10.41 17.82
CA GLY A 303 5.44 11.62 17.01
C GLY A 303 6.58 11.91 16.04
N ILE A 304 7.61 11.04 15.94
CA ILE A 304 8.71 11.24 14.99
C ILE A 304 8.24 11.03 13.54
N VAL A 305 8.64 11.96 12.68
CA VAL A 305 8.56 11.81 11.22
C VAL A 305 9.99 11.91 10.70
N ALA A 306 10.47 10.87 10.04
CA ALA A 306 11.87 10.79 9.63
C ALA A 306 12.07 10.15 8.26
N ALA A 307 13.14 10.57 7.60
CA ALA A 307 13.63 9.99 6.35
C ALA A 307 15.11 9.61 6.50
N ILE A 308 15.49 8.46 5.94
CA ILE A 308 16.88 8.00 5.88
C ILE A 308 17.21 7.50 4.47
N ALA A 309 18.31 7.94 3.92
CA ALA A 309 18.87 7.44 2.68
C ALA A 309 20.31 6.96 2.89
N LEU A 310 20.62 5.74 2.44
CA LEU A 310 21.96 5.15 2.48
C LEU A 310 22.43 4.78 1.09
N ASN A 311 23.77 4.87 0.88
CA ASN A 311 24.45 4.28 -0.25
C ASN A 311 25.30 3.09 0.23
N VAL A 312 24.86 1.89 -0.11
CA VAL A 312 25.46 0.60 0.30
C VAL A 312 26.13 -0.05 -0.91
N GLU A 313 27.32 -0.63 -0.75
CA GLU A 313 27.95 -1.41 -1.83
C GLU A 313 27.24 -2.75 -1.98
N GLU A 314 26.82 -3.09 -3.20
CA GLU A 314 26.16 -4.35 -3.54
C GLU A 314 25.03 -4.73 -2.55
N PRO A 315 23.98 -3.91 -2.42
CA PRO A 315 22.94 -4.15 -1.44
C PRO A 315 22.14 -5.42 -1.75
N VAL A 316 21.89 -6.21 -0.72
CA VAL A 316 21.04 -7.39 -0.77
C VAL A 316 19.64 -7.00 -0.28
N PHE A 317 18.62 -7.24 -1.10
CA PHE A 317 17.21 -7.05 -0.76
C PHE A 317 16.52 -8.38 -0.55
N GLU A 318 15.46 -8.42 0.24
CA GLU A 318 14.69 -9.64 0.49
C GLU A 318 13.90 -10.11 -0.75
N SER A 319 13.61 -9.22 -1.69
CA SER A 319 12.88 -9.51 -2.93
C SER A 319 13.43 -8.72 -4.13
N GLN A 320 13.11 -9.17 -5.34
CA GLN A 320 13.48 -8.48 -6.58
C GLN A 320 12.83 -7.08 -6.69
N THR A 321 11.70 -6.85 -6.05
CA THR A 321 11.03 -5.54 -6.00
C THR A 321 11.78 -4.52 -5.14
N LYS A 322 12.82 -4.94 -4.41
CA LYS A 322 13.76 -4.10 -3.64
C LYS A 322 13.07 -3.23 -2.56
N ILE A 323 11.95 -3.71 -2.02
CA ILE A 323 11.14 -2.97 -1.03
C ILE A 323 11.66 -3.06 0.41
N LYS A 324 12.58 -4.01 0.69
CA LYS A 324 13.16 -4.22 2.02
C LYS A 324 14.64 -4.58 1.94
N LEU A 325 15.49 -3.83 2.66
CA LEU A 325 16.93 -4.09 2.73
C LEU A 325 17.24 -5.23 3.71
N GLY A 326 17.97 -6.24 3.23
CA GLY A 326 18.47 -7.36 4.03
C GLY A 326 19.94 -7.24 4.44
N SER A 327 20.76 -6.39 3.76
CA SER A 327 22.19 -6.24 4.06
C SER A 327 22.44 -5.86 5.51
N THR A 328 23.43 -6.50 6.14
CA THR A 328 23.86 -6.20 7.52
C THR A 328 25.16 -5.41 7.59
N THR A 329 25.86 -5.26 6.45
CA THR A 329 27.13 -4.55 6.31
C THR A 329 27.05 -3.53 5.18
N MET A 330 27.91 -2.51 5.21
CA MET A 330 28.01 -1.46 4.18
C MET A 330 28.67 -1.94 2.88
N SER A 331 29.35 -3.08 2.94
CA SER A 331 29.95 -3.74 1.77
C SER A 331 29.98 -5.25 1.95
N PRO A 332 29.98 -6.06 0.86
CA PRO A 332 29.90 -7.52 0.94
C PRO A 332 31.17 -8.17 1.53
N ASN A 333 32.32 -7.50 1.44
CA ASN A 333 33.63 -8.05 1.79
C ASN A 333 34.08 -7.71 3.23
N GLY A 334 33.15 -7.62 4.20
CA GLY A 334 33.49 -7.44 5.61
C GLY A 334 33.70 -5.98 6.02
N GLY A 335 32.96 -5.06 5.43
CA GLY A 335 32.88 -3.65 5.84
C GLY A 335 32.30 -3.44 7.23
N VAL A 336 32.20 -2.18 7.64
CA VAL A 336 31.54 -1.78 8.89
C VAL A 336 30.09 -2.29 8.88
N SER A 337 29.62 -2.81 10.02
CA SER A 337 28.21 -3.20 10.10
C SER A 337 27.31 -1.97 9.89
N LEU A 338 26.22 -2.16 9.17
CA LEU A 338 25.28 -1.09 8.82
C LEU A 338 24.71 -0.44 10.10
N ASN A 339 24.40 -1.25 11.11
CA ASN A 339 23.93 -0.77 12.41
C ASN A 339 24.97 0.18 13.05
N LYS A 340 26.25 -0.21 13.06
CA LYS A 340 27.32 0.64 13.61
C LYS A 340 27.53 1.91 12.78
N PHE A 341 27.51 1.81 11.45
CA PHE A 341 27.70 2.97 10.56
C PHE A 341 26.63 4.03 10.79
N VAL A 342 25.35 3.63 10.80
CA VAL A 342 24.22 4.52 11.08
C VAL A 342 24.30 5.06 12.51
N GLY A 343 24.64 4.19 13.47
CA GLY A 343 24.73 4.55 14.89
C GLY A 343 25.83 5.58 15.17
N ASP A 344 27.04 5.38 14.63
CA ASP A 344 28.15 6.32 14.83
C ASP A 344 27.85 7.70 14.23
N PHE A 345 27.21 7.73 13.05
CA PHE A 345 26.77 8.98 12.41
C PHE A 345 25.73 9.71 13.25
N ILE A 346 24.65 9.02 13.65
CA ILE A 346 23.58 9.61 14.46
C ILE A 346 24.13 10.10 15.79
N LYS A 347 24.95 9.28 16.47
CA LYS A 347 25.52 9.64 17.77
C LYS A 347 26.33 10.92 17.69
N LYS A 348 27.13 11.07 16.65
CA LYS A 348 27.95 12.25 16.47
C LYS A 348 27.13 13.50 16.10
N GLU A 349 26.36 13.40 15.02
CA GLU A 349 25.71 14.59 14.42
C GLU A 349 24.50 15.06 15.24
N VAL A 350 23.72 14.14 15.84
CA VAL A 350 22.55 14.50 16.65
C VAL A 350 23.00 15.01 18.02
N ASP A 351 24.00 14.39 18.66
CA ASP A 351 24.53 14.87 19.92
C ASP A 351 25.12 16.28 19.79
N ASP A 352 25.93 16.48 18.76
CA ASP A 352 26.47 17.81 18.40
C ASP A 352 25.36 18.86 18.18
N LEU A 353 24.31 18.49 17.48
CA LEU A 353 23.19 19.39 17.21
C LEU A 353 22.45 19.79 18.48
N LEU A 354 22.12 18.80 19.33
CA LEU A 354 21.40 19.06 20.58
C LEU A 354 22.20 19.95 21.56
N HIS A 355 23.54 19.89 21.51
CA HIS A 355 24.39 20.81 22.27
C HIS A 355 24.46 22.22 21.65
N LYS A 356 24.32 22.33 20.31
CA LYS A 356 24.39 23.61 19.60
C LYS A 356 23.06 24.37 19.59
N ASP A 357 21.94 23.65 19.65
CA ASP A 357 20.59 24.18 19.60
C ASP A 357 19.77 23.79 20.84
N PRO A 358 19.93 24.52 21.97
CA PRO A 358 19.19 24.24 23.19
C PRO A 358 17.67 24.41 23.03
N GLU A 359 17.20 25.27 22.13
CA GLU A 359 15.75 25.49 21.92
C GLU A 359 15.11 24.24 21.34
N VAL A 360 15.72 23.63 20.33
CA VAL A 360 15.28 22.35 19.76
C VAL A 360 15.36 21.24 20.79
N ALA A 361 16.45 21.18 21.56
CA ALA A 361 16.59 20.18 22.63
C ALA A 361 15.47 20.31 23.66
N ASP A 362 15.11 21.52 24.11
CA ASP A 362 14.03 21.75 25.07
C ASP A 362 12.66 21.29 24.52
N VAL A 363 12.38 21.55 23.24
CA VAL A 363 11.14 21.10 22.58
C VAL A 363 11.08 19.57 22.51
N ILE A 364 12.18 18.92 22.16
CA ILE A 364 12.27 17.45 22.13
C ILE A 364 12.06 16.88 23.55
N LEU A 365 12.71 17.45 24.56
CA LEU A 365 12.52 17.02 25.94
C LEU A 365 11.07 17.13 26.40
N LYS A 366 10.43 18.26 26.09
CA LYS A 366 9.02 18.50 26.42
C LYS A 366 8.13 17.44 25.77
N LYS A 367 8.34 17.16 24.49
CA LYS A 367 7.58 16.11 23.77
C LYS A 367 7.78 14.73 24.39
N ILE A 368 9.01 14.36 24.77
CA ILE A 368 9.29 13.08 25.41
C ILE A 368 8.58 12.97 26.76
N LEU A 369 8.62 14.02 27.57
CA LEU A 369 7.94 14.05 28.87
C LEU A 369 6.41 13.97 28.74
N GLU A 370 5.84 14.61 27.74
CA GLU A 370 4.41 14.48 27.41
C GLU A 370 4.08 13.05 27.00
N SER A 371 4.87 12.43 26.12
CA SER A 371 4.69 11.05 25.69
C SER A 371 4.83 10.04 26.83
N GLU A 372 5.82 10.23 27.72
CA GLU A 372 5.99 9.40 28.91
C GLU A 372 4.78 9.51 29.85
N LYS A 373 4.29 10.73 30.06
CA LYS A 373 3.10 10.99 30.88
C LYS A 373 1.87 10.30 30.30
N GLU A 374 1.61 10.49 29.03
CA GLU A 374 0.50 9.84 28.34
C GLU A 374 0.58 8.31 28.43
N ARG A 375 1.75 7.73 28.16
CA ARG A 375 1.96 6.28 28.26
C ARG A 375 1.69 5.76 29.68
N LYS A 376 2.19 6.44 30.72
CA LYS A 376 1.96 6.06 32.13
C LYS A 376 0.50 6.17 32.52
N GLU A 377 -0.19 7.21 32.09
CA GLU A 377 -1.62 7.38 32.32
C GLU A 377 -2.43 6.28 31.62
N ILE A 378 -2.12 5.97 30.36
CA ILE A 378 -2.75 4.89 29.59
C ILE A 378 -2.51 3.54 30.26
N ALA A 379 -1.27 3.23 30.66
CA ALA A 379 -0.95 1.98 31.35
C ALA A 379 -1.72 1.83 32.68
N GLY A 380 -1.89 2.93 33.42
CA GLY A 380 -2.71 2.95 34.63
C GLY A 380 -4.17 2.62 34.37
N ILE A 381 -4.75 3.23 33.34
CA ILE A 381 -6.14 3.02 32.93
C ILE A 381 -6.34 1.60 32.41
N THR A 382 -5.45 1.12 31.55
CA THR A 382 -5.49 -0.25 31.00
C THR A 382 -5.40 -1.28 32.11
N LYS A 383 -4.51 -1.07 33.11
CA LYS A 383 -4.42 -1.95 34.27
C LYS A 383 -5.71 -1.97 35.08
N GLN A 384 -6.32 -0.82 35.35
CA GLN A 384 -7.61 -0.74 36.05
C GLN A 384 -8.74 -1.40 35.23
N ALA A 385 -8.76 -1.20 33.91
CA ALA A 385 -9.75 -1.83 33.03
C ALA A 385 -9.60 -3.35 33.01
N ARG A 386 -8.36 -3.86 32.93
CA ARG A 386 -8.06 -5.32 33.02
C ARG A 386 -8.44 -5.90 34.39
N GLU A 387 -8.19 -5.16 35.48
CA GLU A 387 -8.59 -5.60 36.83
C GLU A 387 -10.14 -5.61 36.97
N ARG A 388 -10.84 -4.63 36.42
CA ARG A 388 -12.31 -4.61 36.35
C ARG A 388 -12.84 -5.76 35.51
N ALA A 389 -12.27 -6.02 34.33
CA ALA A 389 -12.63 -7.13 33.45
C ALA A 389 -12.39 -8.50 34.13
N LYS A 390 -11.28 -8.68 34.85
CA LYS A 390 -11.00 -9.90 35.64
C LYS A 390 -11.99 -10.09 36.79
N LYS A 391 -12.34 -9.01 37.51
CA LYS A 391 -13.31 -9.06 38.62
C LYS A 391 -14.74 -9.35 38.13
N ALA A 392 -15.06 -8.94 36.91
CA ALA A 392 -16.40 -9.16 36.36
C ALA A 392 -16.61 -10.57 35.81
N ASN A 393 -15.57 -11.45 35.81
CA ASN A 393 -15.61 -12.82 35.25
C ASN A 393 -16.17 -12.83 33.81
N LEU A 394 -15.83 -11.80 33.06
CA LEU A 394 -16.46 -11.49 31.79
C LEU A 394 -15.57 -11.97 30.65
N HIS A 395 -15.96 -13.09 30.05
CA HIS A 395 -15.87 -13.17 28.59
C HIS A 395 -16.38 -11.84 28.03
N ASN A 396 -15.60 -11.23 27.14
CA ASN A 396 -16.04 -10.03 26.44
C ASN A 396 -17.37 -10.34 25.71
N ARG A 397 -18.51 -10.02 26.33
CA ARG A 397 -19.84 -10.36 25.79
C ARG A 397 -20.11 -9.72 24.43
N LYS A 398 -19.26 -8.78 24.03
CA LYS A 398 -19.33 -8.07 22.75
C LYS A 398 -18.52 -8.75 21.65
N LEU A 399 -17.57 -9.61 22.00
CA LEU A 399 -16.71 -10.30 21.04
C LEU A 399 -17.14 -11.76 20.92
N ALA A 400 -17.67 -12.11 19.75
CA ALA A 400 -17.76 -13.49 19.30
C ALA A 400 -16.51 -13.82 18.50
N ASP A 401 -15.49 -14.34 19.15
CA ASP A 401 -14.15 -14.55 18.59
C ASP A 401 -14.10 -15.70 17.55
N CYS A 402 -13.04 -15.73 16.74
CA CYS A 402 -12.73 -16.84 15.84
C CYS A 402 -11.58 -17.68 16.40
N ARG A 403 -11.25 -18.77 15.71
CA ARG A 403 -10.23 -19.74 16.17
C ARG A 403 -8.83 -19.42 15.64
N ILE A 404 -8.73 -18.79 14.48
CA ILE A 404 -7.48 -18.50 13.78
C ILE A 404 -7.30 -16.97 13.73
N HIS A 405 -6.16 -16.50 14.19
CA HIS A 405 -5.81 -15.09 14.23
C HIS A 405 -4.58 -14.81 13.37
N LEU A 406 -4.39 -13.56 12.97
CA LEU A 406 -3.24 -13.12 12.17
C LEU A 406 -1.90 -13.36 12.88
N ASN A 407 -1.87 -13.18 14.21
CA ASN A 407 -0.68 -13.33 15.05
C ASN A 407 -0.44 -14.76 15.56
N ASP A 408 -1.18 -15.75 15.09
CA ASP A 408 -0.94 -17.14 15.46
C ASP A 408 0.40 -17.63 14.89
N ALA A 409 1.21 -18.30 15.70
CA ALA A 409 2.55 -18.74 15.30
C ALA A 409 2.56 -19.84 14.23
N ARG A 410 1.43 -20.51 13.99
CA ARG A 410 1.28 -21.61 13.03
C ARG A 410 -0.13 -21.64 12.45
N GLY A 411 -0.23 -21.60 11.12
CA GLY A 411 -1.50 -21.73 10.40
C GLY A 411 -1.40 -21.26 8.96
N ASP A 412 -2.24 -21.79 8.11
CA ASP A 412 -2.27 -21.55 6.65
C ASP A 412 -3.35 -20.54 6.24
N ARG A 413 -4.23 -20.13 7.19
CA ARG A 413 -5.40 -19.29 6.94
C ARG A 413 -5.41 -17.98 7.74
N GLN A 414 -4.26 -17.56 8.28
CA GLN A 414 -4.13 -16.37 9.13
C GLN A 414 -4.54 -15.10 8.38
N GLU A 415 -4.20 -14.99 7.09
CA GLU A 415 -4.56 -13.85 6.24
C GLU A 415 -6.06 -13.75 5.94
N GLU A 416 -6.82 -14.85 6.16
CA GLU A 416 -8.27 -14.83 6.04
C GLU A 416 -8.95 -14.28 7.29
N SER A 417 -8.22 -14.15 8.41
CA SER A 417 -8.76 -13.70 9.69
C SER A 417 -9.37 -12.31 9.58
N CYS A 418 -10.61 -12.16 10.04
CA CYS A 418 -11.28 -10.88 10.05
C CYS A 418 -12.20 -10.70 11.26
N ILE A 419 -12.47 -9.44 11.58
CA ILE A 419 -13.43 -9.05 12.60
C ILE A 419 -14.47 -8.10 12.00
N PHE A 420 -15.75 -8.44 12.16
CA PHE A 420 -16.86 -7.55 11.81
C PHE A 420 -17.23 -6.68 13.00
N ILE A 421 -17.17 -5.37 12.84
CA ILE A 421 -17.66 -4.39 13.81
C ILE A 421 -19.08 -4.01 13.41
N THR A 422 -20.06 -4.37 14.24
CA THR A 422 -21.49 -4.25 13.91
C THR A 422 -22.20 -3.26 14.81
N GLU A 423 -23.31 -2.69 14.30
CA GLU A 423 -24.23 -1.89 15.08
C GLU A 423 -25.26 -2.78 15.78
N GLY A 424 -25.13 -2.86 17.12
CA GLY A 424 -26.11 -3.53 17.97
C GLY A 424 -26.14 -5.06 17.86
N ASP A 425 -26.96 -5.65 18.75
CA ASP A 425 -27.00 -7.11 18.94
C ASP A 425 -27.75 -7.85 17.82
N SER A 426 -28.65 -7.17 17.07
CA SER A 426 -29.43 -7.81 16.02
C SER A 426 -28.57 -8.17 14.81
N ALA A 427 -27.83 -7.20 14.26
CA ALA A 427 -26.89 -7.42 13.16
C ALA A 427 -25.77 -8.39 13.57
N SER A 428 -25.20 -8.18 14.78
CA SER A 428 -24.20 -9.07 15.37
C SER A 428 -24.69 -10.52 15.45
N GLY A 429 -25.93 -10.74 15.88
CA GLY A 429 -26.56 -12.06 15.99
C GLY A 429 -26.70 -12.76 14.65
N SER A 430 -27.08 -12.06 13.59
CA SER A 430 -27.20 -12.59 12.24
C SER A 430 -25.84 -13.01 11.66
N ILE A 431 -24.84 -12.15 11.77
CA ILE A 431 -23.48 -12.45 11.32
C ILE A 431 -22.88 -13.60 12.14
N THR A 432 -23.01 -13.57 13.47
CA THR A 432 -22.47 -14.62 14.35
C THR A 432 -22.98 -16.02 14.01
N LYS A 433 -24.25 -16.13 13.59
CA LYS A 433 -24.85 -17.41 13.18
C LYS A 433 -24.40 -17.87 11.79
N SER A 434 -23.94 -16.96 10.95
CA SER A 434 -23.64 -17.20 9.53
C SER A 434 -22.15 -17.33 9.23
N ARG A 435 -21.30 -16.80 10.11
CA ARG A 435 -19.85 -16.66 9.92
C ARG A 435 -19.07 -17.98 9.86
N ASP A 436 -17.90 -17.97 9.24
CA ASP A 436 -16.90 -19.02 9.46
C ASP A 436 -16.26 -18.84 10.85
N VAL A 437 -16.55 -19.76 11.74
CA VAL A 437 -16.05 -19.73 13.13
C VAL A 437 -14.52 -19.82 13.20
N ASN A 438 -13.88 -20.29 12.14
CA ASN A 438 -12.43 -20.44 12.14
C ASN A 438 -11.73 -19.09 11.91
N THR A 439 -12.20 -18.24 10.99
CA THR A 439 -11.49 -17.04 10.54
C THR A 439 -12.26 -15.74 10.75
N GLN A 440 -13.54 -15.79 11.11
CA GLN A 440 -14.39 -14.61 11.23
C GLN A 440 -14.83 -14.36 12.66
N ALA A 441 -14.47 -13.23 13.24
CA ALA A 441 -14.93 -12.74 14.53
C ALA A 441 -15.99 -11.65 14.37
N VAL A 442 -16.78 -11.38 15.41
CA VAL A 442 -17.80 -10.34 15.43
C VAL A 442 -17.70 -9.54 16.72
N PHE A 443 -17.66 -8.21 16.62
CA PHE A 443 -17.70 -7.27 17.73
C PHE A 443 -18.93 -6.39 17.64
N SER A 444 -19.77 -6.39 18.70
CA SER A 444 -21.01 -5.63 18.74
C SER A 444 -20.82 -4.29 19.46
N LEU A 445 -21.11 -3.18 18.78
CA LEU A 445 -21.17 -1.83 19.38
C LEU A 445 -22.52 -1.62 20.08
N ARG A 446 -22.55 -0.87 21.17
CA ARG A 446 -23.78 -0.40 21.82
C ARG A 446 -24.13 1.02 21.34
N GLY A 447 -24.86 1.10 20.24
CA GLY A 447 -25.26 2.38 19.67
C GLY A 447 -24.09 3.14 19.04
N LYS A 448 -24.22 4.46 18.90
CA LYS A 448 -23.21 5.32 18.27
C LYS A 448 -21.97 5.46 19.16
N PRO A 449 -20.78 5.12 18.67
CA PRO A 449 -19.55 5.31 19.42
C PRO A 449 -19.24 6.80 19.65
N LEU A 450 -18.33 7.07 20.60
CA LEU A 450 -17.87 8.42 20.90
C LEU A 450 -17.20 9.07 19.69
N ASN A 451 -17.53 10.33 19.41
CA ASN A 451 -16.74 11.11 18.45
C ASN A 451 -15.35 11.42 19.05
N CYS A 452 -14.34 10.81 18.48
CA CYS A 452 -12.95 10.88 18.98
C CYS A 452 -12.18 12.11 18.50
N TYR A 453 -12.72 12.88 17.55
CA TYR A 453 -12.00 14.01 16.98
C TYR A 453 -11.63 15.04 18.04
N GLY A 454 -10.35 15.41 18.07
CA GLY A 454 -9.81 16.38 19.02
C GLY A 454 -9.73 15.91 20.47
N LEU A 455 -10.04 14.62 20.75
CA LEU A 455 -9.89 14.03 22.07
C LEU A 455 -8.48 13.45 22.27
N THR A 456 -8.03 13.43 23.51
CA THR A 456 -6.78 12.77 23.88
C THR A 456 -6.97 11.25 23.92
N LYS A 457 -5.89 10.51 23.69
CA LYS A 457 -5.88 9.04 23.78
C LYS A 457 -6.40 8.54 25.14
N LYS A 458 -6.15 9.27 26.21
CA LYS A 458 -6.66 8.99 27.56
C LYS A 458 -8.20 8.89 27.57
N VAL A 459 -8.90 9.89 27.07
CA VAL A 459 -10.37 9.93 27.06
C VAL A 459 -10.95 8.78 26.24
N VAL A 460 -10.28 8.43 25.14
CA VAL A 460 -10.70 7.30 24.29
C VAL A 460 -10.50 5.96 25.00
N TYR A 461 -9.41 5.78 25.76
CA TYR A 461 -9.18 4.57 26.57
C TYR A 461 -10.11 4.47 27.78
N GLU A 462 -10.59 5.58 28.33
CA GLU A 462 -11.62 5.59 29.38
C GLU A 462 -13.01 5.18 28.84
N ASN A 463 -13.23 5.29 27.53
CA ASN A 463 -14.46 4.84 26.91
C ASN A 463 -14.47 3.29 26.81
N GLU A 464 -15.50 2.68 27.41
CA GLU A 464 -15.60 1.20 27.51
C GLU A 464 -15.63 0.52 26.13
N GLU A 465 -16.36 1.10 25.13
CA GLU A 465 -16.48 0.53 23.79
C GLU A 465 -15.12 0.47 23.07
N PHE A 466 -14.41 1.60 23.06
CA PHE A 466 -13.11 1.66 22.40
C PHE A 466 -12.02 0.89 23.15
N ASN A 467 -12.10 0.83 24.48
CA ASN A 467 -11.17 0.01 25.26
C ASN A 467 -11.34 -1.48 24.92
N LEU A 468 -12.59 -1.98 24.92
CA LEU A 468 -12.89 -3.36 24.57
C LEU A 468 -12.54 -3.69 23.10
N LEU A 469 -12.72 -2.75 22.18
CA LEU A 469 -12.35 -2.91 20.78
C LEU A 469 -10.82 -3.00 20.62
N GLN A 470 -10.06 -2.10 21.26
CA GLN A 470 -8.59 -2.12 21.21
C GLN A 470 -8.04 -3.43 21.78
N ALA A 471 -8.60 -3.91 22.90
CA ALA A 471 -8.25 -5.20 23.47
C ALA A 471 -8.60 -6.38 22.56
N ALA A 472 -9.76 -6.32 21.86
CA ALA A 472 -10.15 -7.34 20.90
C ALA A 472 -9.20 -7.40 19.69
N LEU A 473 -8.76 -6.24 19.20
CA LEU A 473 -7.81 -6.11 18.08
C LEU A 473 -6.35 -6.38 18.50
N ASN A 474 -6.04 -6.29 19.78
CA ASN A 474 -4.70 -6.34 20.35
C ASN A 474 -3.76 -5.25 19.81
N ILE A 475 -4.24 -4.01 19.77
CA ILE A 475 -3.51 -2.85 19.25
C ILE A 475 -3.11 -1.84 20.33
N GLU A 476 -3.20 -2.21 21.60
CA GLU A 476 -2.90 -1.34 22.74
C GLU A 476 -1.42 -0.93 22.79
N GLU A 477 -0.51 -1.84 22.44
CA GLU A 477 0.95 -1.66 22.52
C GLU A 477 1.61 -1.49 21.12
N GLY A 478 0.82 -1.52 20.05
CA GLY A 478 1.30 -1.42 18.67
C GLY A 478 0.54 -2.34 17.74
N LEU A 479 0.99 -2.47 16.50
CA LEU A 479 0.34 -3.29 15.47
C LEU A 479 1.04 -4.64 15.21
N ASP A 480 2.17 -4.90 15.86
CA ASP A 480 2.99 -6.10 15.59
C ASP A 480 2.26 -7.39 15.98
N ASP A 481 1.36 -7.29 16.97
CA ASP A 481 0.55 -8.41 17.47
C ASP A 481 -0.94 -8.29 17.06
N LEU A 482 -1.23 -7.61 15.94
CA LEU A 482 -2.60 -7.46 15.42
C LEU A 482 -3.26 -8.82 15.25
N ARG A 483 -4.48 -8.99 15.81
CA ARG A 483 -5.16 -10.29 15.81
C ARG A 483 -5.89 -10.63 14.52
N TYR A 484 -6.36 -9.64 13.78
CA TYR A 484 -7.17 -9.88 12.58
C TYR A 484 -6.59 -9.13 11.39
N ASN A 485 -6.43 -9.82 10.27
CA ASN A 485 -5.92 -9.22 9.04
C ASN A 485 -6.88 -8.16 8.48
N LYS A 486 -8.20 -8.38 8.60
CA LYS A 486 -9.20 -7.43 8.12
C LYS A 486 -10.11 -6.98 9.26
N ILE A 487 -10.23 -5.67 9.41
CA ILE A 487 -11.15 -5.00 10.33
C ILE A 487 -12.27 -4.43 9.48
N ILE A 488 -13.44 -5.03 9.56
CA ILE A 488 -14.56 -4.77 8.65
C ILE A 488 -15.67 -4.05 9.42
N VAL A 489 -15.95 -2.81 9.04
CA VAL A 489 -17.07 -2.05 9.58
C VAL A 489 -18.34 -2.47 8.84
N ALA A 490 -19.24 -3.13 9.55
CA ALA A 490 -20.50 -3.67 9.02
C ALA A 490 -21.68 -3.01 9.72
N THR A 491 -22.20 -1.95 9.12
CA THR A 491 -23.32 -1.15 9.63
C THR A 491 -24.45 -1.10 8.62
N ASP A 492 -25.61 -0.70 9.09
CA ASP A 492 -26.80 -0.53 8.25
C ASP A 492 -26.55 0.49 7.12
N ALA A 493 -27.30 0.38 6.03
CA ALA A 493 -27.19 1.27 4.88
C ALA A 493 -27.96 2.60 5.08
N ASP A 494 -28.43 2.87 6.28
CA ASP A 494 -29.14 4.08 6.64
C ASP A 494 -28.22 5.21 7.13
N VAL A 495 -28.81 6.34 7.50
CA VAL A 495 -28.11 7.55 7.97
C VAL A 495 -27.33 7.29 9.27
N ASP A 496 -27.89 6.47 10.17
CA ASP A 496 -27.27 6.13 11.45
C ASP A 496 -26.07 5.21 11.24
N GLY A 497 -26.18 4.20 10.38
CA GLY A 497 -25.07 3.34 10.01
C GLY A 497 -23.94 4.10 9.30
N MET A 498 -24.26 5.07 8.42
CA MET A 498 -23.24 5.95 7.81
C MET A 498 -22.52 6.78 8.87
N HIS A 499 -23.23 7.28 9.88
CA HIS A 499 -22.63 8.03 10.98
C HIS A 499 -21.70 7.15 11.81
N ILE A 500 -22.08 5.93 12.13
CA ILE A 500 -21.23 4.97 12.85
C ILE A 500 -19.96 4.65 12.04
N ARG A 501 -20.07 4.45 10.72
CA ARG A 501 -18.89 4.29 9.84
C ARG A 501 -17.94 5.46 9.98
N LEU A 502 -18.44 6.68 9.89
CA LEU A 502 -17.62 7.88 10.00
C LEU A 502 -16.94 8.00 11.38
N LEU A 503 -17.65 7.69 12.46
CA LEU A 503 -17.10 7.68 13.82
C LEU A 503 -15.99 6.63 13.97
N MET A 504 -16.17 5.43 13.41
CA MET A 504 -15.16 4.37 13.43
C MET A 504 -13.93 4.73 12.59
N ILE A 505 -14.14 5.28 11.38
CA ILE A 505 -13.04 5.74 10.53
C ILE A 505 -12.26 6.86 11.24
N THR A 506 -12.96 7.81 11.87
CA THR A 506 -12.33 8.88 12.67
C THR A 506 -11.44 8.31 13.79
N PHE A 507 -11.93 7.30 14.50
CA PHE A 507 -11.14 6.62 15.53
C PHE A 507 -9.86 6.01 14.95
N PHE A 508 -9.95 5.27 13.85
CA PHE A 508 -8.77 4.65 13.22
C PHE A 508 -7.81 5.70 12.62
N LEU A 509 -8.33 6.73 11.95
CA LEU A 509 -7.49 7.80 11.38
C LEU A 509 -6.72 8.56 12.44
N GLN A 510 -7.35 8.86 13.56
CA GLN A 510 -6.74 9.70 14.60
C GLN A 510 -5.77 8.93 15.50
N PHE A 511 -6.05 7.67 15.83
CA PHE A 511 -5.26 6.93 16.82
C PHE A 511 -4.46 5.76 16.24
N PHE A 512 -4.88 5.24 15.08
CA PHE A 512 -4.27 4.06 14.45
C PHE A 512 -4.18 4.20 12.92
N PRO A 513 -3.64 5.33 12.39
CA PRO A 513 -3.58 5.57 10.95
C PRO A 513 -2.81 4.47 10.18
N GLU A 514 -1.87 3.81 10.84
CA GLU A 514 -1.13 2.70 10.25
C GLU A 514 -2.01 1.49 9.87
N LEU A 515 -3.12 1.26 10.58
CA LEU A 515 -4.09 0.21 10.19
C LEU A 515 -4.70 0.49 8.82
N ILE A 516 -4.95 1.77 8.52
CA ILE A 516 -5.48 2.19 7.22
C ILE A 516 -4.37 2.16 6.17
N ARG A 517 -3.17 2.68 6.47
CA ARG A 517 -2.04 2.68 5.55
C ARG A 517 -1.59 1.27 5.14
N LYS A 518 -1.68 0.31 6.07
CA LYS A 518 -1.35 -1.10 5.81
C LYS A 518 -2.52 -1.90 5.19
N GLY A 519 -3.67 -1.26 4.96
CA GLY A 519 -4.80 -1.88 4.28
C GLY A 519 -5.58 -2.88 5.12
N HIS A 520 -5.66 -2.65 6.44
CA HIS A 520 -6.41 -3.54 7.34
C HIS A 520 -7.87 -3.13 7.57
N VAL A 521 -8.28 -1.90 7.20
CA VAL A 521 -9.62 -1.38 7.50
C VAL A 521 -10.49 -1.40 6.25
N TYR A 522 -11.69 -1.97 6.39
CA TYR A 522 -12.66 -2.16 5.31
C TYR A 522 -14.07 -1.78 5.74
N ILE A 523 -14.90 -1.44 4.76
CA ILE A 523 -16.35 -1.29 4.89
C ILE A 523 -17.02 -2.46 4.17
N LEU A 524 -17.94 -3.14 4.84
CA LEU A 524 -18.75 -4.18 4.21
C LEU A 524 -19.82 -3.52 3.34
N GLN A 525 -19.82 -3.83 2.06
CA GLN A 525 -20.95 -3.50 1.20
C GLN A 525 -22.05 -4.55 1.38
N THR A 526 -23.23 -4.09 1.76
CA THR A 526 -24.40 -4.95 1.94
C THR A 526 -25.42 -4.66 0.85
N PRO A 527 -26.19 -5.66 0.39
CA PRO A 527 -27.17 -5.44 -0.65
C PRO A 527 -28.29 -4.50 -0.17
N LEU A 528 -28.70 -3.59 -1.06
CA LEU A 528 -29.83 -2.69 -0.83
C LEU A 528 -31.17 -3.33 -1.20
N PHE A 529 -31.13 -4.25 -2.18
CA PHE A 529 -32.33 -4.89 -2.68
C PHE A 529 -32.11 -6.39 -2.87
N ARG A 530 -33.21 -7.14 -2.66
CA ARG A 530 -33.34 -8.53 -3.04
C ARG A 530 -34.41 -8.64 -4.12
N VAL A 531 -34.07 -9.18 -5.30
CA VAL A 531 -34.97 -9.46 -6.39
C VAL A 531 -35.06 -10.98 -6.53
N ARG A 532 -36.26 -11.57 -6.43
CA ARG A 532 -36.43 -13.01 -6.53
C ARG A 532 -37.65 -13.40 -7.35
N ASN A 533 -37.58 -14.56 -8.01
CA ASN A 533 -38.70 -15.14 -8.72
C ASN A 533 -38.74 -16.66 -8.58
N LYS A 534 -39.93 -17.26 -8.78
CA LYS A 534 -40.08 -18.71 -8.74
C LYS A 534 -39.32 -19.38 -9.88
N ARG A 535 -38.60 -20.44 -9.56
CA ARG A 535 -37.77 -21.19 -10.51
C ARG A 535 -38.62 -21.82 -11.61
N LYS A 536 -38.26 -21.60 -12.88
CA LYS A 536 -38.96 -22.19 -14.04
C LYS A 536 -38.71 -23.72 -14.21
N LYS A 537 -37.68 -24.28 -13.57
CA LYS A 537 -37.38 -25.74 -13.57
C LYS A 537 -37.16 -26.26 -12.15
N LYS A 538 -37.92 -27.26 -11.74
CA LYS A 538 -37.78 -27.94 -10.46
C LYS A 538 -36.58 -28.87 -10.49
N LYS A 539 -35.73 -28.79 -9.42
CA LYS A 539 -34.63 -29.68 -9.01
C LYS A 539 -33.25 -29.44 -9.63
N GLY A 540 -32.38 -28.90 -8.83
CA GLY A 540 -30.93 -28.88 -8.89
C GLY A 540 -30.36 -28.47 -7.51
N PRO A 541 -29.11 -28.78 -7.18
CA PRO A 541 -28.49 -28.34 -5.92
C PRO A 541 -28.42 -26.80 -5.87
N ALA A 542 -28.31 -26.26 -4.66
CA ALA A 542 -28.04 -24.84 -4.47
C ALA A 542 -26.74 -24.47 -5.18
N ALA A 543 -26.76 -23.44 -6.01
CA ALA A 543 -25.60 -22.99 -6.75
C ALA A 543 -25.50 -21.45 -6.71
N HIS A 544 -24.29 -20.94 -6.63
CA HIS A 544 -23.97 -19.55 -6.76
C HIS A 544 -23.25 -19.37 -8.12
N VAL A 545 -23.92 -18.86 -9.12
CA VAL A 545 -23.38 -18.67 -10.46
C VAL A 545 -23.77 -17.28 -10.95
N ASP A 546 -22.82 -16.48 -11.38
CA ASP A 546 -23.02 -15.14 -11.96
C ASP A 546 -23.89 -14.19 -11.10
N GLY A 547 -23.69 -14.21 -9.77
CA GLY A 547 -24.44 -13.35 -8.84
C GLY A 547 -25.87 -13.82 -8.56
N VAL A 548 -26.31 -14.95 -9.11
CA VAL A 548 -27.60 -15.57 -8.83
C VAL A 548 -27.45 -16.63 -7.75
N VAL A 549 -28.10 -16.43 -6.62
CA VAL A 549 -28.17 -17.42 -5.54
C VAL A 549 -29.40 -18.30 -5.78
N THR A 550 -29.17 -19.59 -5.91
CA THR A 550 -30.25 -20.55 -6.01
C THR A 550 -30.46 -21.21 -4.65
N GLU A 551 -31.51 -20.81 -3.94
CA GLU A 551 -31.87 -21.44 -2.66
C GLU A 551 -32.41 -22.86 -2.88
N LYS A 552 -32.28 -23.71 -1.83
CA LYS A 552 -32.87 -25.06 -1.86
C LYS A 552 -34.38 -24.94 -2.04
N GLY A 553 -34.86 -25.13 -3.26
CA GLY A 553 -36.24 -25.47 -3.53
C GLY A 553 -36.99 -24.66 -4.55
N GLU A 554 -37.20 -23.35 -4.47
CA GLU A 554 -38.27 -22.69 -5.24
C GLU A 554 -37.93 -21.34 -5.87
N PHE A 555 -36.91 -20.63 -5.42
CA PHE A 555 -36.62 -19.27 -5.87
C PHE A 555 -35.22 -19.15 -6.48
N GLU A 556 -35.12 -18.32 -7.50
CA GLU A 556 -33.90 -17.71 -7.98
C GLU A 556 -33.83 -16.28 -7.42
N THR A 557 -32.74 -15.94 -6.73
CA THR A 557 -32.58 -14.67 -6.01
C THR A 557 -31.34 -13.96 -6.51
N ILE A 558 -31.46 -12.67 -6.80
CA ILE A 558 -30.34 -11.77 -7.10
C ILE A 558 -30.31 -10.69 -6.03
N TYR A 559 -29.15 -10.49 -5.43
CA TYR A 559 -28.90 -9.41 -4.49
C TYR A 559 -28.25 -8.24 -5.21
N CYS A 560 -28.82 -7.03 -5.04
CA CYS A 560 -28.43 -5.84 -5.77
C CYS A 560 -27.91 -4.78 -4.79
N TYR A 561 -26.78 -4.22 -5.11
CA TYR A 561 -26.09 -3.21 -4.29
C TYR A 561 -26.30 -1.79 -4.82
N THR A 562 -26.78 -1.67 -6.06
CA THR A 562 -27.12 -0.41 -6.70
C THR A 562 -28.50 -0.48 -7.35
N ASP A 563 -29.07 0.68 -7.70
CA ASP A 563 -30.35 0.74 -8.41
C ASP A 563 -30.24 0.17 -9.84
N ASP A 564 -29.09 0.33 -10.48
CA ASP A 564 -28.84 -0.22 -11.81
C ASP A 564 -28.75 -1.75 -11.79
N GLU A 565 -28.09 -2.33 -10.78
CA GLU A 565 -28.11 -3.78 -10.56
C GLU A 565 -29.54 -4.28 -10.32
N ARG A 566 -30.38 -3.51 -9.60
CA ARG A 566 -31.79 -3.83 -9.39
C ARG A 566 -32.55 -3.89 -10.71
N LYS A 567 -32.41 -2.90 -11.57
CA LYS A 567 -33.07 -2.86 -12.90
C LYS A 567 -32.67 -4.06 -13.75
N GLN A 568 -31.38 -4.39 -13.83
CA GLN A 568 -30.88 -5.56 -14.54
C GLN A 568 -31.41 -6.87 -13.94
N ALA A 569 -31.51 -6.97 -12.61
CA ALA A 569 -32.05 -8.14 -11.94
C ALA A 569 -33.54 -8.33 -12.23
N ILE A 570 -34.32 -7.26 -12.30
CA ILE A 570 -35.74 -7.30 -12.66
C ILE A 570 -35.91 -7.83 -14.08
N GLU A 571 -35.12 -7.36 -15.04
CA GLU A 571 -35.15 -7.86 -16.42
C GLU A 571 -34.78 -9.34 -16.48
N LYS A 572 -33.72 -9.74 -15.79
CA LYS A 572 -33.20 -11.13 -15.78
C LYS A 572 -34.20 -12.12 -15.15
N LEU A 573 -34.91 -11.72 -14.11
CA LEU A 573 -35.89 -12.55 -13.41
C LEU A 573 -37.34 -12.33 -13.86
N SER A 574 -37.56 -11.63 -14.95
CA SER A 574 -38.89 -11.39 -15.54
C SER A 574 -39.64 -12.71 -15.89
N PRO A 575 -41.00 -12.76 -15.81
CA PRO A 575 -41.93 -11.68 -15.48
C PRO A 575 -42.25 -11.60 -13.98
N ASN A 576 -42.56 -10.42 -13.49
CA ASN A 576 -43.09 -10.13 -12.15
C ASN A 576 -42.23 -10.69 -10.98
N PRO A 577 -40.96 -10.32 -10.85
CA PRO A 577 -40.16 -10.71 -9.70
C PRO A 577 -40.63 -9.97 -8.42
N GLU A 578 -40.47 -10.64 -7.29
CA GLU A 578 -40.66 -10.01 -5.98
C GLU A 578 -39.41 -9.18 -5.64
N ILE A 579 -39.61 -7.92 -5.24
CA ILE A 579 -38.55 -6.99 -4.87
C ILE A 579 -38.69 -6.67 -3.38
N THR A 580 -37.62 -6.84 -2.63
CA THR A 580 -37.52 -6.45 -1.21
C THR A 580 -36.38 -5.45 -1.06
N ARG A 581 -36.63 -4.32 -0.40
CA ARG A 581 -35.60 -3.36 0.00
C ARG A 581 -35.16 -3.67 1.43
N PHE A 582 -33.85 -3.82 1.65
CA PHE A 582 -33.27 -3.95 2.98
C PHE A 582 -32.97 -2.56 3.55
N LYS A 583 -33.47 -2.27 4.75
CA LYS A 583 -33.19 -1.02 5.47
C LYS A 583 -32.03 -1.20 6.46
N GLY A 584 -31.88 -2.39 7.02
CA GLY A 584 -30.83 -2.70 7.98
C GLY A 584 -30.37 -4.16 7.90
N LEU A 585 -29.18 -4.42 8.43
CA LEU A 585 -28.55 -5.76 8.49
C LEU A 585 -29.38 -6.77 9.29
N GLY A 586 -30.16 -6.29 10.27
CA GLY A 586 -31.04 -7.11 11.07
C GLY A 586 -32.24 -7.71 10.31
N GLU A 587 -32.56 -7.16 9.13
CA GLU A 587 -33.64 -7.68 8.26
C GLU A 587 -33.19 -8.85 7.39
N ILE A 588 -31.88 -9.05 7.27
CA ILE A 588 -31.28 -10.16 6.50
C ILE A 588 -31.20 -11.40 7.38
N SER A 589 -31.81 -12.47 6.93
CA SER A 589 -31.77 -13.74 7.67
C SER A 589 -30.33 -14.30 7.74
N PRO A 590 -29.97 -15.08 8.79
CA PRO A 590 -28.64 -15.68 8.88
C PRO A 590 -28.29 -16.56 7.68
N ASP A 591 -29.24 -17.23 7.06
CA ASP A 591 -28.99 -18.08 5.89
C ASP A 591 -28.67 -17.25 4.64
N GLU A 592 -29.29 -16.08 4.50
CA GLU A 592 -28.97 -15.11 3.44
C GLU A 592 -27.61 -14.46 3.67
N PHE A 593 -27.28 -14.16 4.93
CA PHE A 593 -26.01 -13.48 5.28
C PHE A 593 -24.77 -14.27 4.84
N LYS A 594 -24.84 -15.60 4.79
CA LYS A 594 -23.75 -16.45 4.27
C LYS A 594 -23.29 -16.07 2.87
N ASN A 595 -24.18 -15.51 2.06
CA ASN A 595 -23.89 -15.09 0.70
C ASN A 595 -23.11 -13.77 0.62
N PHE A 596 -23.04 -12.99 1.73
CA PHE A 596 -22.43 -11.65 1.76
C PHE A 596 -21.13 -11.59 2.55
N ILE A 597 -20.88 -12.58 3.42
CA ILE A 597 -19.68 -12.65 4.27
C ILE A 597 -18.79 -13.84 3.92
N GLY A 598 -19.07 -14.53 2.82
CA GLY A 598 -18.26 -15.62 2.26
C GLY A 598 -16.98 -15.12 1.57
N PRO A 599 -16.28 -16.00 0.83
CA PRO A 599 -15.06 -15.64 0.10
C PRO A 599 -15.26 -14.48 -0.89
N ASP A 600 -16.45 -14.36 -1.46
CA ASP A 600 -16.81 -13.33 -2.45
C ASP A 600 -17.44 -12.08 -1.82
N MET A 601 -17.24 -11.84 -0.51
CA MET A 601 -17.78 -10.65 0.16
C MET A 601 -17.25 -9.37 -0.49
N ARG A 602 -18.14 -8.40 -0.73
CA ARG A 602 -17.79 -7.10 -1.29
C ARG A 602 -17.26 -6.19 -0.19
N LEU A 603 -15.97 -5.92 -0.23
CA LEU A 603 -15.29 -5.06 0.72
C LEU A 603 -14.75 -3.81 0.01
N GLU A 604 -15.02 -2.67 0.60
CA GLU A 604 -14.41 -1.40 0.21
C GLU A 604 -13.27 -1.08 1.18
N MET A 605 -12.04 -1.07 0.66
CA MET A 605 -10.87 -0.74 1.48
C MET A 605 -10.86 0.75 1.80
N VAL A 606 -10.74 1.09 3.07
CA VAL A 606 -10.49 2.48 3.48
C VAL A 606 -9.05 2.82 3.13
N THR A 607 -8.86 3.79 2.23
CA THR A 607 -7.55 4.22 1.77
C THR A 607 -7.29 5.66 2.20
N LEU A 608 -6.04 5.94 2.54
CA LEU A 608 -5.56 7.27 2.84
C LEU A 608 -4.60 7.70 1.71
N LYS A 609 -5.04 8.64 0.88
CA LYS A 609 -4.17 9.23 -0.15
C LYS A 609 -3.29 10.29 0.50
N LYS A 610 -2.07 10.41 0.03
CA LYS A 610 -1.09 11.40 0.54
C LYS A 610 -1.52 12.86 0.32
N THR A 611 -2.41 13.09 -0.63
CA THR A 611 -2.99 14.41 -0.95
C THR A 611 -4.21 14.75 -0.09
N ASP A 612 -4.69 13.80 0.72
CA ASP A 612 -5.88 14.04 1.52
C ASP A 612 -5.50 14.90 2.74
N ALA A 613 -6.06 16.08 2.81
CA ALA A 613 -5.99 16.95 3.98
C ALA A 613 -6.86 16.36 5.10
N VAL A 614 -6.38 15.28 5.72
CA VAL A 614 -7.15 14.47 6.67
C VAL A 614 -7.61 15.32 7.85
N ASP A 615 -6.76 16.19 8.37
CA ASP A 615 -7.10 17.06 9.50
C ASP A 615 -8.19 18.06 9.13
N ASP A 616 -8.16 18.62 7.91
CA ASP A 616 -9.20 19.52 7.41
C ASP A 616 -10.53 18.79 7.23
N LEU A 617 -10.50 17.59 6.63
CA LEU A 617 -11.69 16.74 6.46
C LEU A 617 -12.27 16.33 7.81
N LEU A 618 -11.45 15.87 8.74
CA LEU A 618 -11.91 15.50 10.08
C LEU A 618 -12.42 16.74 10.84
N SER A 619 -11.75 17.87 10.73
CA SER A 619 -12.20 19.14 11.32
C SER A 619 -13.56 19.55 10.76
N PHE A 620 -13.74 19.46 9.46
CA PHE A 620 -14.98 19.80 8.79
C PHE A 620 -16.12 18.85 9.19
N TYR A 621 -15.94 17.53 9.06
CA TYR A 621 -17.01 16.55 9.31
C TYR A 621 -17.25 16.26 10.79
N MET A 622 -16.21 16.23 11.62
CA MET A 622 -16.25 15.75 13.01
C MET A 622 -15.99 16.84 14.04
N GLY A 623 -15.51 18.01 13.62
CA GLY A 623 -15.24 19.16 14.48
C GLY A 623 -16.50 19.90 14.95
N LYS A 624 -16.30 20.99 15.68
CA LYS A 624 -17.37 21.84 16.23
C LYS A 624 -17.96 22.82 15.22
N ASN A 625 -17.55 22.74 13.98
CA ASN A 625 -17.88 23.65 12.88
C ASN A 625 -19.28 23.34 12.29
N THR A 626 -20.33 23.67 13.03
CA THR A 626 -21.71 23.34 12.62
C THR A 626 -22.24 24.24 11.51
N MET A 627 -21.84 25.52 11.46
CA MET A 627 -22.34 26.46 10.47
C MET A 627 -21.86 26.17 9.05
N GLU A 628 -20.57 25.86 8.88
CA GLU A 628 -20.03 25.52 7.55
C GLU A 628 -20.64 24.22 7.02
N ARG A 629 -20.83 23.21 7.89
CA ARG A 629 -21.52 21.97 7.51
C ARG A 629 -22.98 22.23 7.13
N GLN A 630 -23.68 23.10 7.85
CA GLN A 630 -25.04 23.45 7.52
C GLN A 630 -25.13 24.13 6.14
N ASN A 631 -24.24 25.07 5.87
CA ASN A 631 -24.16 25.71 4.55
C ASN A 631 -23.84 24.70 3.46
N PHE A 632 -22.86 23.82 3.69
CA PHE A 632 -22.52 22.76 2.75
C PHE A 632 -23.71 21.83 2.45
N ILE A 633 -24.49 21.45 3.46
CA ILE A 633 -25.70 20.63 3.26
C ILE A 633 -26.73 21.39 2.42
N ILE A 634 -26.94 22.68 2.71
CA ILE A 634 -27.91 23.52 1.97
C ILE A 634 -27.46 23.66 0.50
N ASP A 635 -26.17 23.93 0.28
CA ASP A 635 -25.61 24.15 -1.07
C ASP A 635 -25.61 22.87 -1.94
N ASN A 636 -25.56 21.70 -1.30
CA ASN A 636 -25.52 20.40 -1.98
C ASN A 636 -26.81 19.58 -1.81
N LEU A 637 -27.88 20.18 -1.32
CA LEU A 637 -29.16 19.50 -1.12
C LEU A 637 -29.78 19.18 -2.49
N VAL A 638 -29.83 17.90 -2.83
CA VAL A 638 -30.60 17.39 -3.98
C VAL A 638 -31.99 17.03 -3.46
N VAL A 639 -32.98 17.82 -3.83
CA VAL A 639 -34.37 17.47 -3.56
C VAL A 639 -34.80 16.42 -4.56
N GLU A 640 -35.02 15.17 -4.12
CA GLU A 640 -35.76 14.21 -4.93
C GLU A 640 -37.15 14.77 -5.14
N GLU A 641 -37.50 15.16 -6.37
CA GLU A 641 -38.89 15.38 -6.74
C GLU A 641 -39.62 14.06 -6.53
N ASP A 642 -40.53 14.01 -5.57
CA ASP A 642 -41.52 12.94 -5.46
C ASP A 642 -42.25 12.84 -6.80
N ARG A 643 -41.86 11.89 -7.64
CA ARG A 643 -42.68 11.50 -8.79
C ARG A 643 -43.92 10.88 -8.19
N VAL A 644 -44.98 11.70 -8.07
CA VAL A 644 -46.33 11.21 -7.92
C VAL A 644 -46.58 10.37 -9.18
N GLU A 645 -46.55 9.05 -9.06
CA GLU A 645 -47.12 8.16 -10.06
C GLU A 645 -48.60 8.52 -10.12
N GLU A 646 -48.98 9.26 -11.15
CA GLU A 646 -50.39 9.42 -11.49
C GLU A 646 -50.93 8.01 -11.78
N ASP A 647 -51.73 7.52 -10.85
CA ASP A 647 -52.58 6.35 -10.99
C ASP A 647 -53.50 6.62 -12.21
N GLU A 648 -53.11 6.19 -13.41
CA GLU A 648 -54.04 6.12 -14.53
C GLU A 648 -55.06 5.05 -14.17
N GLY A 649 -56.17 5.53 -13.62
CA GLY A 649 -57.31 4.73 -13.30
C GLY A 649 -57.79 3.97 -14.53
N GLU A 650 -57.76 2.66 -14.45
CA GLU A 650 -58.52 1.80 -15.35
C GLU A 650 -60.00 2.19 -15.31
N LYS A 651 -60.47 2.72 -16.45
CA LYS A 651 -61.90 2.72 -16.79
C LYS A 651 -62.16 1.53 -17.71
N PHE A 652 -62.98 0.63 -17.17
CA PHE A 652 -63.78 -0.45 -17.79
C PHE A 652 -63.04 -1.69 -18.22
#